data_f016ffade235e7960335ee1bd13eb8f0
#
_entry.id   f016ffade235e7960335ee1bd13eb8f0
#
_cell.length_a   1.000
_cell.length_b   1.000
_cell.length_c   1.000
_cell.angle_alpha   90.00
_cell.angle_beta   90.00
_cell.angle_gamma   90.00
#
_symmetry.space_group_name_H-M   'P 1'
#
loop_
_entity.id
_entity.type
_entity.pdbx_description
1 polymer ?
#
loop_
_entity_poly.entity_id
_entity_poly.type
_entity_poly.pdbx_seq_one_letter_code
_entity_poly.pdbx_strand_id
1 'polypeptide(L)'
;MTVSDATSVPPPVTSVAVTDRSHVTLRPLGTEHVRIEAGFWADRQQRNRDVTIPAGYEQLERAGNLDNLRTVAGRASTPYRGLLFNDSDVYKWLEAAGWELAREGSAELERRAGETIELVEAAQGEDGYLNSYFTLVEPRSRFENPQMGHELYCAGHLIQAAVAQTRATGDSALLGVAQRFVDYLHHRFGPGRRPYVEGHPEIEMALVELYRLTGEHRHLELAVHLIDQRGHGWLGPGVFGAAYYQDHQPVRSATTVIGHAVRALYLAAGVTDAYIETGDESLLAAMTRQWEDMVAHKTYLTGAVGSRHRDEAFGDPYELPPDRAYGETCAAIASILWSWRLLLATGEARYADLIERTLYNGFAASTSLDGRRFFYVNPLQVRSARETRANQRGGAGRREWFECACCPPNIMRLLSSLNHYLATVDDTGVQLHQYVSGTIRTAGAGGPDVVLQLRTDYPWDGRVDVVVDDPGAQDWTLGLRVPAWSADTRIGLNGAELPLDRDRRGYVAVRRRWRAGDKVTVELDMSPRLVAPHLRIDAVRGCLAVERGPLVHCLEQADLPDGVELDDVRLAADPDLTATPRPDLLGGVVAVRARGVVRPTTSWSWPYGPAAAGDAGTAREVDLLAVPYHAWANRGPNAMRVWVPRA
;
A
#
# COMPACT_ATOMS: atom_id res chain seq x y z
N MET A 1 -15.37 -45.01 -19.75
CA MET A 1 -15.62 -44.18 -18.56
C MET A 1 -15.25 -42.77 -18.94
N THR A 2 -16.25 -41.98 -19.28
CA THR A 2 -16.09 -40.55 -19.63
C THR A 2 -15.81 -39.77 -18.37
N VAL A 3 -14.62 -39.16 -18.32
CA VAL A 3 -14.28 -38.17 -17.30
C VAL A 3 -15.22 -37.00 -17.56
N SER A 4 -16.06 -36.71 -16.56
CA SER A 4 -16.91 -35.54 -16.51
C SER A 4 -15.99 -34.33 -16.48
N ASP A 5 -16.03 -33.48 -17.51
CA ASP A 5 -15.52 -32.10 -17.47
C ASP A 5 -16.28 -31.35 -16.37
N ALA A 6 -15.71 -31.35 -15.19
CA ALA A 6 -16.08 -30.36 -14.20
C ALA A 6 -15.67 -29.01 -14.80
N THR A 7 -16.64 -28.20 -15.18
CA THR A 7 -16.44 -26.81 -15.57
C THR A 7 -15.74 -26.08 -14.41
N SER A 8 -14.41 -26.00 -14.48
CA SER A 8 -13.63 -25.24 -13.52
C SER A 8 -14.05 -23.78 -13.65
N VAL A 9 -14.58 -23.21 -12.55
CA VAL A 9 -14.84 -21.78 -12.47
C VAL A 9 -13.50 -21.07 -12.74
N PRO A 10 -13.44 -20.08 -13.64
CA PRO A 10 -12.21 -19.38 -13.90
C PRO A 10 -11.71 -18.72 -12.60
N PRO A 11 -10.39 -18.62 -12.39
CA PRO A 11 -9.85 -18.00 -11.19
C PRO A 11 -10.28 -16.52 -11.12
N PRO A 12 -10.51 -15.98 -9.91
CA PRO A 12 -10.98 -14.61 -9.74
C PRO A 12 -9.95 -13.61 -10.28
N VAL A 13 -10.45 -12.49 -10.84
CA VAL A 13 -9.63 -11.38 -11.35
C VAL A 13 -9.16 -10.54 -10.17
N THR A 14 -8.13 -11.01 -9.47
CA THR A 14 -7.58 -10.38 -8.26
C THR A 14 -6.06 -10.42 -8.25
N SER A 15 -5.45 -9.52 -7.47
CA SER A 15 -3.99 -9.44 -7.31
C SER A 15 -3.39 -10.62 -6.54
N VAL A 16 -4.22 -11.34 -5.76
CA VAL A 16 -3.84 -12.57 -5.05
C VAL A 16 -4.94 -13.61 -5.30
N ALA A 17 -4.71 -14.57 -6.19
CA ALA A 17 -5.70 -15.60 -6.52
C ALA A 17 -5.25 -16.96 -5.96
N VAL A 18 -5.70 -17.26 -4.76
CA VAL A 18 -5.35 -18.50 -4.05
C VAL A 18 -5.86 -19.75 -4.79
N THR A 19 -5.12 -20.85 -4.73
CA THR A 19 -5.53 -22.13 -5.32
C THR A 19 -6.49 -22.88 -4.38
N ASP A 20 -7.12 -23.95 -4.87
CA ASP A 20 -7.98 -24.81 -4.03
C ASP A 20 -7.19 -25.55 -2.94
N ARG A 21 -5.87 -25.62 -3.06
CA ARG A 21 -4.96 -26.27 -2.11
C ARG A 21 -4.30 -25.30 -1.14
N SER A 22 -4.55 -24.02 -1.29
CA SER A 22 -3.94 -22.99 -0.47
C SER A 22 -4.34 -23.09 1.00
N HIS A 23 -3.40 -22.83 1.88
CA HIS A 23 -3.57 -22.77 3.33
C HIS A 23 -4.06 -21.39 3.75
N VAL A 24 -5.33 -21.09 3.48
CA VAL A 24 -5.98 -19.82 3.80
C VAL A 24 -7.20 -20.00 4.67
N THR A 25 -7.46 -19.01 5.49
CA THR A 25 -8.70 -18.89 6.27
C THR A 25 -9.79 -18.18 5.47
N LEU A 26 -9.39 -17.21 4.63
CA LEU A 26 -10.29 -16.38 3.84
C LEU A 26 -9.89 -16.41 2.36
N ARG A 27 -10.88 -16.44 1.46
CA ARG A 27 -10.65 -16.37 0.02
C ARG A 27 -10.90 -14.96 -0.50
N PRO A 28 -10.00 -14.39 -1.31
CA PRO A 28 -10.17 -13.05 -1.85
C PRO A 28 -11.28 -13.01 -2.90
N LEU A 29 -11.91 -11.84 -3.01
CA LEU A 29 -12.85 -11.51 -4.08
C LEU A 29 -12.13 -10.74 -5.19
N GLY A 30 -12.53 -10.95 -6.44
CA GLY A 30 -11.99 -10.28 -7.62
C GLY A 30 -12.77 -9.03 -8.03
N THR A 31 -12.31 -8.39 -9.10
CA THR A 31 -12.94 -7.20 -9.69
C THR A 31 -14.39 -7.44 -10.12
N GLU A 32 -14.70 -8.64 -10.60
CA GLU A 32 -16.06 -9.06 -10.98
C GLU A 32 -17.00 -9.17 -9.79
N HIS A 33 -16.47 -9.35 -8.59
CA HIS A 33 -17.23 -9.54 -7.36
C HIS A 33 -17.46 -8.23 -6.59
N VAL A 34 -16.50 -7.30 -6.61
CA VAL A 34 -16.52 -6.09 -5.79
C VAL A 34 -16.44 -4.84 -6.66
N ARG A 35 -17.46 -3.98 -6.57
CA ARG A 35 -17.48 -2.67 -7.23
C ARG A 35 -17.54 -1.55 -6.21
N ILE A 36 -16.65 -0.59 -6.32
CA ILE A 36 -16.68 0.69 -5.61
C ILE A 36 -17.43 1.68 -6.50
N GLU A 37 -18.58 2.18 -6.04
CA GLU A 37 -19.50 2.94 -6.90
C GLU A 37 -19.55 4.43 -6.55
N ALA A 38 -19.28 4.79 -5.29
CA ALA A 38 -19.33 6.18 -4.85
C ALA A 38 -18.38 6.46 -3.67
N GLY A 39 -18.13 7.75 -3.41
CA GLY A 39 -17.42 8.26 -2.25
C GLY A 39 -15.89 8.30 -2.43
N PHE A 40 -15.19 8.41 -1.31
CA PHE A 40 -13.77 8.73 -1.22
C PHE A 40 -12.87 7.93 -2.16
N TRP A 41 -13.09 6.61 -2.28
CA TRP A 41 -12.26 5.74 -3.12
C TRP A 41 -12.73 5.69 -4.57
N ALA A 42 -14.03 5.80 -4.84
CA ALA A 42 -14.54 5.88 -6.20
C ALA A 42 -13.95 7.08 -6.95
N ASP A 43 -13.95 8.27 -6.31
CA ASP A 43 -13.38 9.49 -6.88
C ASP A 43 -11.88 9.36 -7.17
N ARG A 44 -11.14 8.62 -6.33
CA ARG A 44 -9.70 8.38 -6.54
C ARG A 44 -9.43 7.36 -7.63
N GLN A 45 -10.21 6.28 -7.69
CA GLN A 45 -10.11 5.32 -8.79
C GLN A 45 -10.46 5.96 -10.14
N GLN A 46 -11.52 6.77 -10.19
CA GLN A 46 -11.89 7.51 -11.41
C GLN A 46 -10.79 8.45 -11.85
N ARG A 47 -10.18 9.19 -10.91
CA ARG A 47 -9.05 10.08 -11.19
C ARG A 47 -7.81 9.31 -11.61
N ASN A 48 -7.55 8.15 -11.02
CA ASN A 48 -6.46 7.27 -11.44
C ASN A 48 -6.60 6.87 -12.90
N ARG A 49 -7.81 6.47 -13.31
CA ARG A 49 -8.14 6.10 -14.67
C ARG A 49 -8.00 7.27 -15.66
N ASP A 50 -8.64 8.40 -15.33
CA ASP A 50 -8.81 9.50 -16.29
C ASP A 50 -7.60 10.43 -16.35
N VAL A 51 -6.79 10.48 -15.29
CA VAL A 51 -5.70 11.44 -15.15
C VAL A 51 -4.37 10.76 -14.85
N THR A 52 -4.30 9.92 -13.80
CA THR A 52 -3.01 9.46 -13.27
C THR A 52 -2.33 8.46 -14.19
N ILE A 53 -3.06 7.45 -14.67
CA ILE A 53 -2.53 6.44 -15.60
C ILE A 53 -2.13 7.07 -16.94
N PRO A 54 -2.96 7.92 -17.61
CA PRO A 54 -2.56 8.62 -18.81
C PRO A 54 -1.33 9.53 -18.63
N ALA A 55 -1.29 10.32 -17.54
CA ALA A 55 -0.13 11.17 -17.24
C ALA A 55 1.13 10.35 -16.96
N GLY A 56 0.98 9.19 -16.30
CA GLY A 56 2.09 8.25 -16.09
C GLY A 56 2.70 7.74 -17.39
N TYR A 57 1.87 7.37 -18.36
CA TYR A 57 2.36 6.98 -19.68
C TYR A 57 3.17 8.08 -20.36
N GLU A 58 2.66 9.32 -20.33
CA GLU A 58 3.38 10.48 -20.87
C GLU A 58 4.73 10.71 -20.15
N GLN A 59 4.80 10.45 -18.84
CA GLN A 59 6.05 10.57 -18.09
C GLN A 59 7.04 9.44 -18.44
N LEU A 60 6.59 8.22 -18.67
CA LEU A 60 7.44 7.12 -19.16
C LEU A 60 8.05 7.43 -20.54
N GLU A 61 7.28 8.07 -21.43
CA GLU A 61 7.80 8.57 -22.71
C GLU A 61 8.86 9.66 -22.49
N ARG A 62 8.56 10.69 -21.70
CA ARG A 62 9.49 11.81 -21.44
C ARG A 62 10.78 11.37 -20.73
N ALA A 63 10.68 10.46 -19.78
CA ALA A 63 11.82 9.92 -19.04
C ALA A 63 12.70 9.00 -19.90
N GLY A 64 12.15 8.46 -21.00
CA GLY A 64 12.87 7.59 -21.93
C GLY A 64 12.78 6.11 -21.62
N ASN A 65 11.92 5.70 -20.68
CA ASN A 65 11.73 4.29 -20.35
C ASN A 65 11.28 3.50 -21.60
N LEU A 66 10.32 4.02 -22.36
CA LEU A 66 9.85 3.38 -23.59
C LEU A 66 10.89 3.47 -24.74
N ASP A 67 11.67 4.56 -24.81
CA ASP A 67 12.75 4.67 -25.80
C ASP A 67 13.88 3.67 -25.56
N ASN A 68 14.20 3.35 -24.31
CA ASN A 68 15.16 2.29 -23.97
C ASN A 68 14.69 0.95 -24.56
N LEU A 69 13.43 0.57 -24.36
CA LEU A 69 12.87 -0.67 -24.93
C LEU A 69 12.81 -0.62 -26.47
N ARG A 70 12.44 0.55 -27.08
CA ARG A 70 12.48 0.73 -28.55
C ARG A 70 13.88 0.54 -29.11
N THR A 71 14.90 0.99 -28.38
CA THR A 71 16.31 0.82 -28.81
C THR A 71 16.73 -0.65 -28.72
N VAL A 72 16.35 -1.37 -27.66
CA VAL A 72 16.59 -2.83 -27.57
C VAL A 72 15.89 -3.58 -28.70
N ALA A 73 14.66 -3.23 -29.01
CA ALA A 73 13.88 -3.82 -30.10
C ALA A 73 14.34 -3.44 -31.51
N GLY A 74 15.40 -2.61 -31.65
CA GLY A 74 15.88 -2.12 -32.94
C GLY A 74 14.95 -1.13 -33.63
N ARG A 75 13.97 -0.55 -32.91
CA ARG A 75 12.99 0.42 -33.42
C ARG A 75 13.42 1.88 -33.19
N ALA A 76 14.51 2.11 -32.46
CA ALA A 76 15.14 3.41 -32.21
C ALA A 76 16.65 3.26 -32.07
N SER A 77 17.38 4.39 -32.04
CA SER A 77 18.83 4.45 -31.80
C SER A 77 19.16 5.58 -30.82
N THR A 78 18.44 5.66 -29.70
CA THR A 78 18.65 6.66 -28.67
C THR A 78 19.60 6.14 -27.58
N PRO A 79 20.47 6.99 -27.00
CA PRO A 79 21.23 6.60 -25.83
C PRO A 79 20.31 6.16 -24.68
N TYR A 80 20.77 5.18 -23.88
CA TYR A 80 20.06 4.77 -22.67
C TYR A 80 19.85 5.96 -21.72
N ARG A 81 18.66 6.05 -21.10
CA ARG A 81 18.33 7.08 -20.11
C ARG A 81 17.79 6.48 -18.81
N GLY A 82 18.18 7.06 -17.70
CA GLY A 82 17.67 6.72 -16.37
C GLY A 82 18.48 5.66 -15.63
N LEU A 83 17.86 5.06 -14.63
CA LEU A 83 18.47 4.07 -13.73
C LEU A 83 18.37 2.67 -14.33
N LEU A 84 19.24 1.78 -13.91
CA LEU A 84 19.38 0.41 -14.45
C LEU A 84 18.13 -0.48 -14.27
N PHE A 85 17.14 -0.05 -13.49
CA PHE A 85 15.87 -0.75 -13.24
C PHE A 85 14.64 -0.06 -13.80
N ASN A 86 14.80 0.93 -14.69
CA ASN A 86 13.69 1.72 -15.23
C ASN A 86 12.63 0.90 -15.99
N ASP A 87 12.98 -0.28 -16.48
CA ASP A 87 12.01 -1.19 -17.11
C ASP A 87 10.85 -1.54 -16.16
N SER A 88 11.12 -1.63 -14.86
CA SER A 88 10.12 -1.94 -13.84
C SER A 88 8.99 -0.90 -13.77
N ASP A 89 9.24 0.37 -14.14
CA ASP A 89 8.21 1.42 -14.13
C ASP A 89 7.21 1.19 -15.27
N VAL A 90 7.68 0.69 -16.42
CA VAL A 90 6.81 0.28 -17.54
C VAL A 90 5.95 -0.92 -17.13
N TYR A 91 6.53 -1.91 -16.47
CA TYR A 91 5.82 -3.11 -16.03
C TYR A 91 4.76 -2.79 -14.98
N LYS A 92 5.06 -1.94 -14.00
CA LYS A 92 4.06 -1.48 -13.01
C LYS A 92 2.93 -0.68 -13.66
N TRP A 93 3.23 0.13 -14.68
CA TRP A 93 2.21 0.81 -15.45
C TRP A 93 1.32 -0.18 -16.22
N LEU A 94 1.89 -1.21 -16.84
CA LEU A 94 1.14 -2.29 -17.50
C LEU A 94 0.27 -3.06 -16.49
N GLU A 95 0.77 -3.33 -15.28
CA GLU A 95 -0.03 -3.95 -14.21
C GLU A 95 -1.24 -3.07 -13.86
N ALA A 96 -1.00 -1.75 -13.67
CA ALA A 96 -2.07 -0.80 -13.39
C ALA A 96 -3.10 -0.75 -14.53
N ALA A 97 -2.64 -0.76 -15.79
CA ALA A 97 -3.51 -0.78 -16.96
C ALA A 97 -4.36 -2.07 -17.01
N GLY A 98 -3.78 -3.23 -16.71
CA GLY A 98 -4.51 -4.50 -16.66
C GLY A 98 -5.64 -4.47 -15.65
N TRP A 99 -5.36 -4.12 -14.39
CA TRP A 99 -6.39 -4.03 -13.36
C TRP A 99 -7.46 -2.97 -13.67
N GLU A 100 -7.08 -1.87 -14.32
CA GLU A 100 -8.03 -0.84 -14.73
C GLU A 100 -8.95 -1.32 -15.87
N LEU A 101 -8.42 -2.05 -16.84
CA LEU A 101 -9.20 -2.67 -17.91
C LEU A 101 -10.20 -3.71 -17.38
N ALA A 102 -9.84 -4.46 -16.34
CA ALA A 102 -10.77 -5.36 -15.67
C ALA A 102 -11.92 -4.62 -14.97
N ARG A 103 -11.62 -3.46 -14.37
CA ARG A 103 -12.58 -2.65 -13.64
C ARG A 103 -13.54 -1.90 -14.58
N GLU A 104 -12.96 -1.24 -15.57
CA GLU A 104 -13.72 -0.42 -16.51
C GLU A 104 -12.92 -0.21 -17.81
N GLY A 105 -13.38 -0.85 -18.87
CA GLY A 105 -12.70 -0.83 -20.16
C GLY A 105 -12.54 0.57 -20.77
N SER A 106 -11.41 0.78 -21.46
CA SER A 106 -11.09 1.99 -22.22
C SER A 106 -10.32 1.61 -23.46
N ALA A 107 -10.87 1.90 -24.64
CA ALA A 107 -10.23 1.57 -25.91
C ALA A 107 -8.84 2.23 -26.07
N GLU A 108 -8.64 3.42 -25.54
CA GLU A 108 -7.33 4.09 -25.57
C GLU A 108 -6.33 3.42 -24.63
N LEU A 109 -6.76 3.00 -23.44
CA LEU A 109 -5.90 2.30 -22.49
C LEU A 109 -5.51 0.91 -23.03
N GLU A 110 -6.48 0.19 -23.60
CA GLU A 110 -6.27 -1.10 -24.25
C GLU A 110 -5.25 -1.00 -25.39
N ARG A 111 -5.41 0.00 -26.28
CA ARG A 111 -4.47 0.26 -27.38
C ARG A 111 -3.06 0.54 -26.86
N ARG A 112 -2.90 1.44 -25.86
CA ARG A 112 -1.58 1.78 -25.29
C ARG A 112 -0.94 0.59 -24.59
N ALA A 113 -1.71 -0.18 -23.86
CA ALA A 113 -1.24 -1.39 -23.20
C ALA A 113 -0.76 -2.42 -24.24
N GLY A 114 -1.55 -2.68 -25.28
CA GLY A 114 -1.19 -3.57 -26.39
C GLY A 114 0.10 -3.15 -27.11
N GLU A 115 0.20 -1.89 -27.50
CA GLU A 115 1.43 -1.34 -28.13
C GLU A 115 2.67 -1.48 -27.24
N THR A 116 2.49 -1.31 -25.91
CA THR A 116 3.58 -1.45 -24.95
C THR A 116 3.95 -2.92 -24.75
N ILE A 117 2.99 -3.84 -24.73
CA ILE A 117 3.22 -5.29 -24.65
C ILE A 117 3.99 -5.78 -25.89
N GLU A 118 3.58 -5.36 -27.11
CA GLU A 118 4.31 -5.66 -28.35
C GLU A 118 5.75 -5.14 -28.33
N LEU A 119 5.96 -3.97 -27.72
CA LEU A 119 7.30 -3.41 -27.55
C LEU A 119 8.16 -4.22 -26.58
N VAL A 120 7.60 -4.62 -25.45
CA VAL A 120 8.27 -5.47 -24.44
C VAL A 120 8.63 -6.82 -25.05
N GLU A 121 7.71 -7.44 -25.81
CA GLU A 121 7.97 -8.69 -26.51
C GLU A 121 9.10 -8.56 -27.54
N ALA A 122 9.09 -7.49 -28.34
CA ALA A 122 10.13 -7.24 -29.33
C ALA A 122 11.51 -6.92 -28.70
N ALA A 123 11.55 -6.48 -27.45
CA ALA A 123 12.77 -6.19 -26.71
C ALA A 123 13.37 -7.42 -26.02
N GLN A 124 12.66 -8.56 -25.97
CA GLN A 124 13.17 -9.78 -25.34
C GLN A 124 14.22 -10.45 -26.21
N GLY A 125 15.35 -10.83 -25.63
CA GLY A 125 16.40 -11.60 -26.30
C GLY A 125 15.96 -13.01 -26.69
N GLU A 126 16.60 -13.61 -27.71
CA GLU A 126 16.33 -14.97 -28.14
C GLU A 126 16.53 -16.02 -27.02
N ASP A 127 17.39 -15.72 -26.06
CA ASP A 127 17.65 -16.54 -24.87
C ASP A 127 16.57 -16.39 -23.78
N GLY A 128 15.56 -15.54 -23.99
CA GLY A 128 14.50 -15.24 -23.03
C GLY A 128 14.83 -14.12 -22.04
N TYR A 129 16.07 -13.61 -22.01
CA TYR A 129 16.48 -12.53 -21.14
C TYR A 129 15.82 -11.20 -21.53
N LEU A 130 15.46 -10.38 -20.53
CA LEU A 130 14.88 -9.06 -20.75
C LEU A 130 15.33 -8.07 -19.67
N ASN A 131 16.14 -7.11 -20.05
CA ASN A 131 16.49 -5.92 -19.27
C ASN A 131 17.17 -4.92 -20.21
N SER A 132 16.67 -3.71 -20.33
CA SER A 132 17.17 -2.74 -21.30
C SER A 132 18.57 -2.23 -20.95
N TYR A 133 18.89 -2.00 -19.68
CA TYR A 133 20.20 -1.52 -19.26
C TYR A 133 21.31 -2.53 -19.56
N PHE A 134 21.14 -3.76 -19.07
CA PHE A 134 22.12 -4.82 -19.28
C PHE A 134 22.16 -5.38 -20.71
N THR A 135 21.25 -4.93 -21.57
CA THR A 135 21.33 -5.21 -23.02
C THR A 135 22.07 -4.09 -23.77
N LEU A 136 21.84 -2.82 -23.43
CA LEU A 136 22.38 -1.68 -24.19
C LEU A 136 23.71 -1.16 -23.62
N VAL A 137 23.87 -1.15 -22.28
CA VAL A 137 24.97 -0.46 -21.60
C VAL A 137 26.04 -1.44 -21.11
N GLU A 138 25.63 -2.50 -20.41
CA GLU A 138 26.57 -3.45 -19.79
C GLU A 138 26.24 -4.92 -20.13
N PRO A 139 26.22 -5.33 -21.41
CA PRO A 139 25.75 -6.65 -21.82
C PRO A 139 26.58 -7.83 -21.25
N ARG A 140 27.80 -7.58 -20.77
CA ARG A 140 28.67 -8.59 -20.15
C ARG A 140 28.46 -8.72 -18.64
N SER A 141 27.68 -7.82 -18.03
CA SER A 141 27.52 -7.72 -16.58
C SER A 141 26.17 -8.27 -16.08
N ARG A 142 25.46 -9.04 -16.91
CA ARG A 142 24.19 -9.68 -16.52
C ARG A 142 24.37 -10.51 -15.25
N PHE A 143 23.63 -10.20 -14.19
CA PHE A 143 23.65 -10.84 -12.87
C PHE A 143 25.01 -10.79 -12.15
N GLU A 144 25.88 -9.84 -12.50
CA GLU A 144 27.17 -9.66 -11.82
C GLU A 144 27.11 -8.59 -10.70
N ASN A 145 26.01 -7.85 -10.60
CA ASN A 145 25.76 -6.88 -9.53
C ASN A 145 24.51 -7.28 -8.70
N PRO A 146 24.58 -8.35 -7.91
CA PRO A 146 23.41 -8.85 -7.19
C PRO A 146 22.90 -7.87 -6.12
N GLN A 147 23.72 -6.95 -5.60
CA GLN A 147 23.30 -5.98 -4.59
C GLN A 147 22.36 -4.89 -5.16
N MET A 148 22.68 -4.39 -6.38
CA MET A 148 22.02 -3.21 -6.95
C MET A 148 21.56 -3.39 -8.40
N GLY A 149 21.75 -4.56 -9.01
CA GLY A 149 21.41 -4.85 -10.41
C GLY A 149 19.92 -4.82 -10.72
N HIS A 150 19.09 -5.24 -9.78
CA HIS A 150 17.63 -5.22 -9.88
C HIS A 150 17.07 -6.01 -11.07
N GLU A 151 17.77 -7.03 -11.56
CA GLU A 151 17.34 -7.83 -12.70
C GLU A 151 16.17 -8.75 -12.31
N LEU A 152 16.24 -9.39 -11.10
CA LEU A 152 15.12 -10.17 -10.56
C LEU A 152 13.94 -9.27 -10.13
N TYR A 153 14.22 -8.06 -9.64
CA TYR A 153 13.20 -7.07 -9.33
C TYR A 153 12.41 -6.66 -10.59
N CYS A 154 13.10 -6.38 -11.70
CA CYS A 154 12.44 -6.11 -12.98
C CYS A 154 11.65 -7.32 -13.49
N ALA A 155 12.20 -8.53 -13.37
CA ALA A 155 11.51 -9.77 -13.73
C ALA A 155 10.25 -9.97 -12.88
N GLY A 156 10.29 -9.68 -11.57
CA GLY A 156 9.14 -9.76 -10.69
C GLY A 156 7.99 -8.83 -11.13
N HIS A 157 8.28 -7.57 -11.42
CA HIS A 157 7.27 -6.64 -11.92
C HIS A 157 6.75 -6.99 -13.31
N LEU A 158 7.59 -7.55 -14.20
CA LEU A 158 7.14 -8.09 -15.48
C LEU A 158 6.12 -9.23 -15.28
N ILE A 159 6.42 -10.16 -14.37
CA ILE A 159 5.52 -11.27 -14.04
C ILE A 159 4.19 -10.75 -13.47
N GLN A 160 4.22 -9.80 -12.54
CA GLN A 160 2.99 -9.20 -11.98
C GLN A 160 2.16 -8.51 -13.06
N ALA A 161 2.80 -7.77 -13.97
CA ALA A 161 2.11 -7.18 -15.12
C ALA A 161 1.48 -8.24 -16.03
N ALA A 162 2.21 -9.32 -16.31
CA ALA A 162 1.72 -10.41 -17.14
C ALA A 162 0.52 -11.12 -16.49
N VAL A 163 0.56 -11.38 -15.19
CA VAL A 163 -0.55 -11.95 -14.42
C VAL A 163 -1.77 -11.01 -14.47
N ALA A 164 -1.56 -9.71 -14.26
CA ALA A 164 -2.63 -8.72 -14.30
C ALA A 164 -3.30 -8.66 -15.67
N GLN A 165 -2.52 -8.55 -16.75
CA GLN A 165 -3.04 -8.50 -18.13
C GLN A 165 -3.81 -9.78 -18.46
N THR A 166 -3.26 -10.96 -18.16
CA THR A 166 -3.90 -12.23 -18.47
C THR A 166 -5.21 -12.43 -17.70
N ARG A 167 -5.23 -12.12 -16.39
CA ARG A 167 -6.46 -12.24 -15.58
C ARG A 167 -7.53 -11.24 -16.00
N ALA A 168 -7.11 -10.03 -16.36
CA ALA A 168 -8.02 -8.93 -16.68
C ALA A 168 -8.63 -9.04 -18.08
N THR A 169 -7.85 -9.42 -19.06
CA THR A 169 -8.21 -9.33 -20.48
C THR A 169 -8.27 -10.68 -21.19
N GLY A 170 -7.66 -11.72 -20.61
CA GLY A 170 -7.45 -13.02 -21.26
C GLY A 170 -6.26 -13.02 -22.24
N ASP A 171 -5.60 -11.88 -22.47
CA ASP A 171 -4.42 -11.79 -23.34
C ASP A 171 -3.19 -12.40 -22.65
N SER A 172 -2.56 -13.37 -23.29
CA SER A 172 -1.39 -14.09 -22.77
C SER A 172 -0.07 -13.69 -23.44
N ALA A 173 -0.04 -12.66 -24.28
CA ALA A 173 1.18 -12.24 -24.97
C ALA A 173 2.31 -11.90 -23.96
N LEU A 174 2.00 -11.04 -22.99
CA LEU A 174 2.97 -10.67 -21.94
C LEU A 174 3.32 -11.85 -21.02
N LEU A 175 2.36 -12.78 -20.80
CA LEU A 175 2.61 -14.01 -20.05
C LEU A 175 3.67 -14.88 -20.74
N GLY A 176 3.61 -15.01 -22.06
CA GLY A 176 4.64 -15.72 -22.83
C GLY A 176 6.04 -15.11 -22.67
N VAL A 177 6.13 -13.76 -22.63
CA VAL A 177 7.40 -13.06 -22.34
C VAL A 177 7.90 -13.38 -20.92
N ALA A 178 7.03 -13.27 -19.93
CA ALA A 178 7.36 -13.55 -18.53
C ALA A 178 7.82 -15.01 -18.34
N GLN A 179 7.12 -15.97 -18.91
CA GLN A 179 7.49 -17.39 -18.81
C GLN A 179 8.86 -17.68 -19.45
N ARG A 180 9.17 -17.14 -20.64
CA ARG A 180 10.50 -17.30 -21.25
C ARG A 180 11.61 -16.73 -20.34
N PHE A 181 11.35 -15.58 -19.68
CA PHE A 181 12.32 -15.03 -18.75
C PHE A 181 12.47 -15.88 -17.48
N VAL A 182 11.37 -16.40 -16.94
CA VAL A 182 11.40 -17.33 -15.78
C VAL A 182 12.13 -18.63 -16.14
N ASP A 183 11.95 -19.16 -17.34
CA ASP A 183 12.69 -20.34 -17.84
C ASP A 183 14.20 -20.08 -17.87
N TYR A 184 14.60 -18.89 -18.35
CA TYR A 184 16.01 -18.47 -18.33
C TYR A 184 16.53 -18.40 -16.88
N LEU A 185 15.76 -17.82 -15.93
CA LEU A 185 16.15 -17.72 -14.53
C LEU A 185 16.23 -19.10 -13.86
N HIS A 186 15.24 -19.96 -14.11
CA HIS A 186 15.23 -21.31 -13.56
C HIS A 186 16.41 -22.14 -14.04
N HIS A 187 16.78 -22.04 -15.33
CA HIS A 187 17.95 -22.73 -15.87
C HIS A 187 19.24 -22.24 -15.22
N ARG A 188 19.32 -20.97 -14.85
CA ARG A 188 20.54 -20.33 -14.32
C ARG A 188 20.66 -20.43 -12.80
N PHE A 189 19.56 -20.26 -12.07
CA PHE A 189 19.51 -20.06 -10.61
C PHE A 189 18.55 -21.00 -9.87
N GLY A 190 17.87 -21.90 -10.56
CA GLY A 190 16.95 -22.85 -9.95
C GLY A 190 17.66 -23.87 -9.03
N PRO A 191 16.90 -24.77 -8.39
CA PRO A 191 17.44 -25.79 -7.50
C PRO A 191 18.60 -26.60 -8.15
N GLY A 192 19.71 -26.71 -7.44
CA GLY A 192 20.91 -27.39 -7.93
C GLY A 192 21.75 -26.59 -8.95
N ARG A 193 21.43 -25.34 -9.20
CA ARG A 193 22.18 -24.42 -10.05
C ARG A 193 23.03 -23.45 -9.23
N ARG A 194 23.63 -22.43 -9.91
CA ARG A 194 24.41 -21.37 -9.24
C ARG A 194 23.55 -20.68 -8.17
N PRO A 195 23.99 -20.62 -6.89
CA PRO A 195 23.31 -19.82 -5.89
C PRO A 195 23.26 -18.36 -6.30
N TYR A 196 22.10 -17.73 -6.13
CA TYR A 196 21.93 -16.32 -6.45
C TYR A 196 20.82 -15.70 -5.58
N VAL A 197 21.14 -14.55 -5.00
CA VAL A 197 20.20 -13.72 -4.26
C VAL A 197 20.38 -12.30 -4.77
N GLU A 198 19.29 -11.62 -5.09
CA GLU A 198 19.36 -10.21 -5.47
C GLU A 198 19.00 -9.30 -4.30
N GLY A 199 19.60 -8.10 -4.28
CA GLY A 199 19.42 -7.14 -3.21
C GLY A 199 17.99 -6.62 -3.04
N HIS A 200 17.17 -6.61 -4.11
CA HIS A 200 15.79 -6.15 -4.03
C HIS A 200 14.79 -7.29 -4.26
N PRO A 201 14.18 -7.85 -3.18
CA PRO A 201 13.06 -8.78 -3.30
C PRO A 201 11.89 -8.16 -4.08
N GLU A 202 11.22 -8.95 -4.86
CA GLU A 202 9.98 -8.70 -5.59
C GLU A 202 9.53 -9.98 -6.30
N ILE A 203 10.51 -10.69 -6.87
CA ILE A 203 10.27 -11.86 -7.70
C ILE A 203 9.59 -12.99 -6.94
N GLU A 204 9.80 -13.08 -5.63
CA GLU A 204 9.28 -14.17 -4.80
C GLU A 204 7.76 -14.20 -4.81
N MET A 205 7.08 -13.05 -4.56
CA MET A 205 5.62 -12.99 -4.62
C MET A 205 5.08 -13.09 -6.05
N ALA A 206 5.83 -12.58 -7.03
CA ALA A 206 5.45 -12.65 -8.43
C ALA A 206 5.45 -14.10 -8.96
N LEU A 207 6.47 -14.90 -8.60
CA LEU A 207 6.56 -16.31 -8.97
C LEU A 207 5.42 -17.15 -8.37
N VAL A 208 5.00 -16.85 -7.13
CA VAL A 208 3.85 -17.53 -6.53
C VAL A 208 2.57 -17.18 -7.29
N GLU A 209 2.36 -15.92 -7.70
CA GLU A 209 1.22 -15.56 -8.53
C GLU A 209 1.27 -16.19 -9.92
N LEU A 210 2.48 -16.34 -10.50
CA LEU A 210 2.65 -17.07 -11.74
C LEU A 210 2.28 -18.55 -11.59
N TYR A 211 2.68 -19.18 -10.48
CA TYR A 211 2.24 -20.54 -10.14
C TYR A 211 0.71 -20.64 -10.05
N ARG A 212 0.08 -19.71 -9.34
CA ARG A 212 -1.39 -19.66 -9.19
C ARG A 212 -2.13 -19.51 -10.51
N LEU A 213 -1.53 -18.79 -11.47
CA LEU A 213 -2.10 -18.59 -12.79
C LEU A 213 -1.89 -19.79 -13.72
N THR A 214 -0.68 -20.37 -13.70
CA THR A 214 -0.28 -21.39 -14.70
C THR A 214 -0.44 -22.83 -14.20
N GLY A 215 -0.48 -23.04 -12.88
CA GLY A 215 -0.42 -24.37 -12.26
C GLY A 215 0.94 -25.03 -12.31
N GLU A 216 1.98 -24.37 -12.84
CA GLU A 216 3.31 -24.94 -12.97
C GLU A 216 4.10 -24.90 -11.67
N HIS A 217 4.24 -26.02 -10.98
CA HIS A 217 4.91 -26.12 -9.67
C HIS A 217 6.35 -25.58 -9.64
N ARG A 218 7.06 -25.63 -10.76
CA ARG A 218 8.44 -25.12 -10.84
C ARG A 218 8.56 -23.63 -10.49
N HIS A 219 7.48 -22.83 -10.69
CA HIS A 219 7.47 -21.41 -10.31
C HIS A 219 7.44 -21.24 -8.78
N LEU A 220 6.60 -22.03 -8.10
CA LEU A 220 6.56 -22.07 -6.64
C LEU A 220 7.89 -22.60 -6.06
N GLU A 221 8.45 -23.65 -6.65
CA GLU A 221 9.75 -24.20 -6.25
C GLU A 221 10.87 -23.15 -6.36
N LEU A 222 10.89 -22.36 -7.44
CA LEU A 222 11.86 -21.28 -7.61
C LEU A 222 11.66 -20.16 -6.57
N ALA A 223 10.41 -19.77 -6.27
CA ALA A 223 10.11 -18.78 -5.24
C ALA A 223 10.63 -19.22 -3.86
N VAL A 224 10.31 -20.44 -3.44
CA VAL A 224 10.76 -21.02 -2.17
C VAL A 224 12.28 -21.14 -2.14
N HIS A 225 12.90 -21.58 -3.25
CA HIS A 225 14.34 -21.67 -3.37
C HIS A 225 15.03 -20.31 -3.17
N LEU A 226 14.54 -19.23 -3.77
CA LEU A 226 15.09 -17.89 -3.61
C LEU A 226 14.91 -17.37 -2.16
N ILE A 227 13.77 -17.64 -1.53
CA ILE A 227 13.53 -17.34 -0.11
C ILE A 227 14.53 -18.06 0.77
N ASP A 228 14.76 -19.36 0.55
CA ASP A 228 15.68 -20.18 1.36
C ASP A 228 17.15 -19.83 1.13
N GLN A 229 17.50 -19.32 -0.03
CA GLN A 229 18.86 -18.85 -0.32
C GLN A 229 19.19 -17.55 0.43
N ARG A 230 18.21 -16.72 0.76
CA ARG A 230 18.40 -15.43 1.43
C ARG A 230 18.70 -15.62 2.92
N GLY A 231 19.55 -14.72 3.45
CA GLY A 231 19.90 -14.73 4.88
C GLY A 231 21.18 -15.48 5.21
N HIS A 232 21.98 -15.81 4.21
CA HIS A 232 23.24 -16.53 4.36
C HIS A 232 24.48 -15.69 4.02
N GLY A 233 24.30 -14.37 3.86
CA GLY A 233 25.39 -13.44 3.60
C GLY A 233 25.93 -13.46 2.16
N TRP A 234 25.18 -13.99 1.22
CA TRP A 234 25.58 -14.09 -0.21
C TRP A 234 25.86 -12.73 -0.85
N LEU A 235 25.12 -11.69 -0.42
CA LEU A 235 25.28 -10.33 -0.92
C LEU A 235 26.49 -9.61 -0.30
N GLY A 236 27.07 -10.16 0.77
CA GLY A 236 28.11 -9.47 1.51
C GLY A 236 27.62 -8.18 2.20
N PRO A 237 28.53 -7.40 2.79
CA PRO A 237 28.13 -6.21 3.54
C PRO A 237 27.66 -5.05 2.65
N GLY A 238 28.12 -4.96 1.40
CA GLY A 238 27.80 -3.82 0.54
C GLY A 238 28.08 -2.46 1.21
N VAL A 239 27.42 -1.39 0.73
CA VAL A 239 27.56 -0.04 1.29
C VAL A 239 26.76 0.11 2.59
N PHE A 240 25.65 -0.61 2.75
CA PHE A 240 24.68 -0.44 3.84
C PHE A 240 24.62 -1.64 4.80
N GLY A 241 25.45 -2.68 4.62
CA GLY A 241 25.46 -3.89 5.43
C GLY A 241 24.46 -4.95 4.93
N ALA A 242 24.69 -6.22 5.28
CA ALA A 242 23.87 -7.36 4.85
C ALA A 242 22.40 -7.23 5.30
N ALA A 243 22.15 -6.59 6.44
CA ALA A 243 20.82 -6.34 6.97
C ALA A 243 19.97 -5.43 6.07
N TYR A 244 20.59 -4.53 5.33
CA TYR A 244 19.90 -3.67 4.36
C TYR A 244 19.18 -4.48 3.28
N TYR A 245 19.76 -5.61 2.89
CA TYR A 245 19.28 -6.53 1.86
C TYR A 245 18.47 -7.71 2.42
N GLN A 246 18.17 -7.76 3.72
CA GLN A 246 17.58 -8.91 4.44
C GLN A 246 18.40 -10.21 4.28
N ASP A 247 19.73 -10.08 4.03
CA ASP A 247 20.64 -11.22 3.82
C ASP A 247 21.53 -11.53 5.04
N HIS A 248 21.24 -10.92 6.21
CA HIS A 248 22.00 -11.09 7.46
C HIS A 248 21.62 -12.33 8.24
N GLN A 249 20.41 -12.86 8.05
CA GLN A 249 19.92 -14.10 8.68
C GLN A 249 18.74 -14.68 7.91
N PRO A 250 18.54 -16.02 7.94
CA PRO A 250 17.40 -16.65 7.30
C PRO A 250 16.06 -16.13 7.81
N VAL A 251 15.08 -15.99 6.93
CA VAL A 251 13.78 -15.39 7.22
C VAL A 251 13.03 -16.09 8.36
N ARG A 252 13.15 -17.44 8.45
CA ARG A 252 12.50 -18.23 9.50
C ARG A 252 13.02 -17.93 10.91
N SER A 253 14.25 -17.44 11.05
CA SER A 253 14.86 -17.07 12.33
C SER A 253 14.74 -15.57 12.64
N ALA A 254 14.36 -14.73 11.68
CA ALA A 254 14.23 -13.30 11.86
C ALA A 254 13.03 -12.98 12.79
N THR A 255 13.26 -12.05 13.73
CA THR A 255 12.27 -11.63 14.72
C THR A 255 11.78 -10.21 14.53
N THR A 256 12.42 -9.43 13.70
CA THR A 256 12.13 -8.02 13.44
C THR A 256 12.29 -7.71 11.96
N VAL A 257 11.55 -6.73 11.46
CA VAL A 257 11.82 -6.12 10.15
C VAL A 257 13.00 -5.17 10.26
N ILE A 258 13.94 -5.22 9.32
CA ILE A 258 15.17 -4.44 9.34
C ILE A 258 15.63 -4.12 7.91
N GLY A 259 16.46 -3.10 7.76
CA GLY A 259 17.02 -2.67 6.49
C GLY A 259 16.04 -1.86 5.66
N HIS A 260 16.22 -1.85 4.36
CA HIS A 260 15.40 -1.08 3.44
C HIS A 260 13.93 -1.52 3.51
N ALA A 261 13.02 -0.56 3.73
CA ALA A 261 11.64 -0.87 4.08
C ALA A 261 10.89 -1.60 2.96
N VAL A 262 11.00 -1.15 1.70
CA VAL A 262 10.31 -1.81 0.57
C VAL A 262 10.82 -3.23 0.37
N ARG A 263 12.16 -3.42 0.38
CA ARG A 263 12.78 -4.74 0.22
C ARG A 263 12.29 -5.72 1.28
N ALA A 264 12.29 -5.30 2.55
CA ALA A 264 11.83 -6.15 3.66
C ALA A 264 10.35 -6.55 3.51
N LEU A 265 9.49 -5.61 3.14
CA LEU A 265 8.05 -5.84 3.04
C LEU A 265 7.65 -6.64 1.79
N TYR A 266 8.35 -6.46 0.67
CA TYR A 266 8.15 -7.29 -0.52
C TYR A 266 8.59 -8.72 -0.27
N LEU A 267 9.75 -8.92 0.37
CA LEU A 267 10.16 -10.26 0.81
C LEU A 267 9.10 -10.89 1.72
N ALA A 268 8.62 -10.15 2.72
CA ALA A 268 7.62 -10.64 3.67
C ALA A 268 6.29 -11.01 2.97
N ALA A 269 5.88 -10.25 1.96
CA ALA A 269 4.73 -10.60 1.12
C ALA A 269 4.95 -11.92 0.38
N GLY A 270 6.12 -12.08 -0.28
CA GLY A 270 6.49 -13.32 -0.99
C GLY A 270 6.61 -14.53 -0.06
N VAL A 271 7.18 -14.35 1.12
CA VAL A 271 7.26 -15.41 2.15
C VAL A 271 5.88 -15.84 2.64
N THR A 272 4.96 -14.88 2.82
CA THR A 272 3.58 -15.18 3.21
C THR A 272 2.84 -15.92 2.08
N ASP A 273 3.06 -15.54 0.83
CA ASP A 273 2.54 -16.27 -0.33
C ASP A 273 3.08 -17.71 -0.41
N ALA A 274 4.37 -17.89 -0.14
CA ALA A 274 4.97 -19.23 -0.08
C ALA A 274 4.32 -20.09 1.03
N TYR A 275 4.06 -19.53 2.22
CA TYR A 275 3.27 -20.22 3.24
C TYR A 275 1.89 -20.61 2.74
N ILE A 276 1.17 -19.66 2.13
CA ILE A 276 -0.20 -19.90 1.64
C ILE A 276 -0.26 -21.10 0.70
N GLU A 277 0.74 -21.29 -0.16
CA GLU A 277 0.71 -22.40 -1.13
C GLU A 277 1.41 -23.69 -0.63
N THR A 278 2.30 -23.63 0.37
CA THR A 278 3.04 -24.80 0.86
C THR A 278 2.56 -25.32 2.21
N GLY A 279 1.92 -24.48 3.05
CA GLY A 279 1.54 -24.81 4.42
C GLY A 279 2.74 -24.89 5.39
N ASP A 280 3.91 -24.34 5.04
CA ASP A 280 5.07 -24.30 5.93
C ASP A 280 4.84 -23.32 7.10
N GLU A 281 4.34 -23.83 8.23
CA GLU A 281 4.01 -23.07 9.44
C GLU A 281 5.19 -22.24 9.97
N SER A 282 6.43 -22.64 9.68
CA SER A 282 7.60 -21.87 10.10
C SER A 282 7.69 -20.50 9.41
N LEU A 283 7.20 -20.41 8.17
CA LEU A 283 7.10 -19.16 7.41
C LEU A 283 6.03 -18.25 8.01
N LEU A 284 4.82 -18.77 8.28
CA LEU A 284 3.75 -17.97 8.90
C LEU A 284 4.17 -17.46 10.27
N ALA A 285 4.76 -18.32 11.10
CA ALA A 285 5.22 -17.93 12.44
C ALA A 285 6.29 -16.81 12.37
N ALA A 286 7.20 -16.87 11.40
CA ALA A 286 8.20 -15.83 11.19
C ALA A 286 7.56 -14.50 10.71
N MET A 287 6.62 -14.57 9.79
CA MET A 287 5.92 -13.40 9.26
C MET A 287 5.05 -12.73 10.31
N THR A 288 4.31 -13.50 11.09
CA THR A 288 3.48 -12.98 12.20
C THR A 288 4.34 -12.23 13.22
N ARG A 289 5.46 -12.83 13.68
CA ARG A 289 6.37 -12.17 14.64
C ARG A 289 6.94 -10.85 14.10
N GLN A 290 7.40 -10.85 12.84
CA GLN A 290 7.99 -9.66 12.23
C GLN A 290 6.94 -8.55 12.03
N TRP A 291 5.71 -8.91 11.67
CA TRP A 291 4.60 -7.96 11.53
C TRP A 291 4.23 -7.34 12.89
N GLU A 292 4.13 -8.15 13.94
CA GLU A 292 3.86 -7.68 15.29
C GLU A 292 4.93 -6.72 15.80
N ASP A 293 6.21 -7.04 15.57
CA ASP A 293 7.32 -6.13 15.91
C ASP A 293 7.25 -4.82 15.13
N MET A 294 6.97 -4.88 13.82
CA MET A 294 6.83 -3.69 12.97
C MET A 294 5.72 -2.78 13.48
N VAL A 295 4.55 -3.32 13.76
CA VAL A 295 3.39 -2.53 14.20
C VAL A 295 3.62 -1.94 15.59
N ALA A 296 4.17 -2.71 16.50
CA ALA A 296 4.40 -2.27 17.89
C ALA A 296 5.51 -1.21 18.03
N HIS A 297 6.51 -1.20 17.13
CA HIS A 297 7.73 -0.46 17.38
C HIS A 297 8.19 0.46 16.25
N LYS A 298 7.76 0.24 14.99
CA LYS A 298 8.38 0.85 13.80
C LYS A 298 7.41 1.47 12.81
N THR A 299 6.12 1.56 13.19
CA THR A 299 5.06 2.11 12.33
C THR A 299 4.67 3.51 12.82
N TYR A 300 4.65 4.47 11.91
CA TYR A 300 4.15 5.83 12.18
C TYR A 300 2.63 5.84 12.34
N LEU A 301 2.10 6.89 12.97
CA LEU A 301 0.67 7.10 13.18
C LEU A 301 -0.13 7.00 11.88
N THR A 302 0.44 7.38 10.76
CA THR A 302 -0.16 7.33 9.42
C THR A 302 -0.14 5.94 8.76
N GLY A 303 0.35 4.91 9.44
CA GLY A 303 0.60 3.59 8.86
C GLY A 303 1.86 3.51 7.98
N ALA A 304 2.53 4.64 7.74
CA ALA A 304 3.79 4.66 7.01
C ALA A 304 4.92 4.01 7.82
N VAL A 305 5.92 3.48 7.13
CA VAL A 305 7.10 2.84 7.71
C VAL A 305 8.38 3.31 7.04
N GLY A 306 9.51 3.12 7.72
CA GLY A 306 10.82 3.62 7.29
C GLY A 306 11.11 5.01 7.85
N SER A 307 12.13 5.11 8.73
CA SER A 307 12.46 6.35 9.42
C SER A 307 13.82 6.94 9.04
N ARG A 308 14.63 6.19 8.27
CA ARG A 308 16.00 6.59 7.92
C ARG A 308 16.10 6.98 6.45
N HIS A 309 16.47 8.25 6.20
CA HIS A 309 16.63 8.78 4.83
C HIS A 309 17.88 8.30 4.10
N ARG A 310 18.94 7.93 4.83
CA ARG A 310 20.22 7.56 4.21
C ARG A 310 20.09 6.31 3.35
N ASP A 311 19.35 5.34 3.83
CA ASP A 311 19.25 3.99 3.30
C ASP A 311 17.80 3.53 3.12
N GLU A 312 16.83 4.45 3.23
CA GLU A 312 15.39 4.16 3.03
C GLU A 312 14.87 3.07 3.98
N ALA A 313 15.48 2.97 5.16
CA ALA A 313 15.39 1.81 6.03
C ALA A 313 14.47 2.01 7.25
N PHE A 314 14.10 0.90 7.85
CA PHE A 314 13.57 0.87 9.20
C PHE A 314 14.62 1.40 10.19
N GLY A 315 14.17 2.17 11.16
CA GLY A 315 14.96 2.55 12.33
C GLY A 315 14.96 1.49 13.42
N ASP A 316 15.63 1.80 14.52
CA ASP A 316 15.54 1.01 15.75
C ASP A 316 14.12 1.11 16.36
N PRO A 317 13.74 0.20 17.30
CA PRO A 317 12.47 0.29 17.97
C PRO A 317 12.22 1.70 18.55
N TYR A 318 11.07 2.32 18.19
CA TYR A 318 10.66 3.68 18.57
C TYR A 318 11.48 4.83 17.95
N GLU A 319 12.38 4.56 17.00
CA GLU A 319 13.03 5.59 16.19
C GLU A 319 12.04 6.09 15.10
N LEU A 320 11.16 7.02 15.52
CA LEU A 320 10.05 7.53 14.69
C LEU A 320 10.02 9.08 14.69
N PRO A 321 11.10 9.74 14.23
CA PRO A 321 11.14 11.20 14.16
C PRO A 321 10.17 11.72 13.09
N PRO A 322 9.31 12.73 13.37
CA PRO A 322 8.29 13.19 12.44
C PRO A 322 8.84 13.98 11.26
N ASP A 323 9.90 14.76 11.47
CA ASP A 323 10.56 15.61 10.46
C ASP A 323 11.53 14.82 9.57
N ARG A 324 11.86 13.61 9.95
CA ARG A 324 12.72 12.69 9.22
C ARG A 324 12.03 11.35 8.93
N ALA A 325 10.72 11.31 9.03
CA ALA A 325 9.96 10.18 8.54
C ALA A 325 10.23 10.02 7.05
N TYR A 326 10.90 8.96 6.65
CA TYR A 326 11.05 8.66 5.24
C TYR A 326 9.69 8.27 4.67
N GLY A 327 9.02 7.30 5.33
CA GLY A 327 7.62 6.98 5.02
C GLY A 327 7.38 6.81 3.52
N GLU A 328 8.22 6.02 2.86
CA GLU A 328 8.15 5.86 1.41
C GLU A 328 6.78 5.34 0.98
N THR A 329 6.23 5.92 -0.07
CA THR A 329 4.95 5.49 -0.64
C THR A 329 4.97 4.01 -1.05
N CYS A 330 6.07 3.52 -1.65
CA CYS A 330 6.20 2.10 -1.98
C CYS A 330 6.21 1.20 -0.74
N ALA A 331 6.78 1.65 0.39
CA ALA A 331 6.75 0.90 1.63
C ALA A 331 5.35 0.85 2.25
N ALA A 332 4.57 1.92 2.14
CA ALA A 332 3.16 1.92 2.55
C ALA A 332 2.35 0.91 1.72
N ILE A 333 2.53 0.89 0.40
CA ILE A 333 1.90 -0.09 -0.49
C ILE A 333 2.35 -1.52 -0.14
N ALA A 334 3.64 -1.75 0.05
CA ALA A 334 4.18 -3.06 0.43
C ALA A 334 3.62 -3.57 1.78
N SER A 335 3.41 -2.67 2.75
CA SER A 335 2.75 -2.98 4.03
C SER A 335 1.31 -3.45 3.83
N ILE A 336 0.56 -2.81 2.90
CA ILE A 336 -0.79 -3.25 2.53
C ILE A 336 -0.75 -4.63 1.88
N LEU A 337 0.15 -4.86 0.91
CA LEU A 337 0.28 -6.14 0.23
C LEU A 337 0.61 -7.30 1.18
N TRP A 338 1.50 -7.07 2.14
CA TRP A 338 1.86 -8.06 3.15
C TRP A 338 0.72 -8.30 4.15
N SER A 339 0.13 -7.23 4.71
CA SER A 339 -0.98 -7.34 5.65
C SER A 339 -2.20 -8.04 5.04
N TRP A 340 -2.45 -7.82 3.73
CA TRP A 340 -3.52 -8.53 3.01
C TRP A 340 -3.29 -10.04 2.98
N ARG A 341 -2.07 -10.49 2.70
CA ARG A 341 -1.71 -11.90 2.67
C ARG A 341 -1.83 -12.56 4.05
N LEU A 342 -1.40 -11.86 5.09
CA LEU A 342 -1.60 -12.32 6.48
C LEU A 342 -3.08 -12.38 6.86
N LEU A 343 -3.89 -11.44 6.39
CA LEU A 343 -5.33 -11.47 6.56
C LEU A 343 -5.96 -12.69 5.88
N LEU A 344 -5.59 -13.00 4.65
CA LEU A 344 -6.06 -14.19 3.96
C LEU A 344 -5.65 -15.49 4.69
N ALA A 345 -4.40 -15.55 5.12
CA ALA A 345 -3.85 -16.71 5.83
C ALA A 345 -4.56 -16.98 7.17
N THR A 346 -4.80 -15.95 7.98
CA THR A 346 -5.25 -16.08 9.37
C THR A 346 -6.70 -15.68 9.63
N GLY A 347 -7.24 -14.80 8.81
CA GLY A 347 -8.56 -14.20 8.99
C GLY A 347 -8.64 -13.13 10.08
N GLU A 348 -7.51 -12.65 10.65
CA GLU A 348 -7.51 -11.73 11.79
C GLU A 348 -7.70 -10.26 11.38
N ALA A 349 -8.70 -9.58 11.95
CA ALA A 349 -9.09 -8.20 11.66
C ALA A 349 -7.97 -7.16 11.87
N ARG A 350 -6.99 -7.46 12.74
CA ARG A 350 -5.85 -6.55 13.01
C ARG A 350 -5.05 -6.18 11.75
N TYR A 351 -4.97 -7.09 10.80
CA TYR A 351 -4.31 -6.81 9.52
C TYR A 351 -5.11 -5.82 8.67
N ALA A 352 -6.45 -5.96 8.67
CA ALA A 352 -7.34 -5.03 8.00
C ALA A 352 -7.34 -3.63 8.66
N ASP A 353 -7.12 -3.53 9.98
CA ASP A 353 -6.95 -2.25 10.70
C ASP A 353 -5.70 -1.50 10.24
N LEU A 354 -4.57 -2.19 10.04
CA LEU A 354 -3.36 -1.57 9.51
C LEU A 354 -3.54 -1.16 8.03
N ILE A 355 -4.20 -2.00 7.23
CA ILE A 355 -4.53 -1.68 5.83
C ILE A 355 -5.36 -0.38 5.79
N GLU A 356 -6.41 -0.26 6.58
CA GLU A 356 -7.24 0.95 6.64
C GLU A 356 -6.43 2.19 7.03
N ARG A 357 -5.67 2.11 8.13
CA ARG A 357 -4.82 3.21 8.58
C ARG A 357 -3.85 3.67 7.50
N THR A 358 -3.20 2.74 6.83
CA THR A 358 -2.24 3.03 5.76
C THR A 358 -2.94 3.62 4.54
N LEU A 359 -4.06 3.02 4.09
CA LEU A 359 -4.83 3.48 2.94
C LEU A 359 -5.28 4.94 3.11
N TYR A 360 -5.94 5.27 4.23
CA TYR A 360 -6.54 6.59 4.42
C TYR A 360 -5.53 7.70 4.79
N ASN A 361 -4.29 7.34 5.14
CA ASN A 361 -3.28 8.31 5.56
C ASN A 361 -2.00 8.23 4.70
N GLY A 362 -1.08 7.31 5.00
CA GLY A 362 0.22 7.23 4.32
C GLY A 362 0.10 7.03 2.80
N PHE A 363 -0.85 6.22 2.35
CA PHE A 363 -1.09 6.00 0.93
C PHE A 363 -1.90 7.13 0.28
N ALA A 364 -3.04 7.54 0.86
CA ALA A 364 -3.88 8.58 0.24
C ALA A 364 -3.18 9.94 0.14
N ALA A 365 -2.20 10.22 1.03
CA ALA A 365 -1.36 11.41 0.96
C ALA A 365 -0.43 11.41 -0.25
N SER A 366 -0.12 10.26 -0.81
CA SER A 366 0.91 10.11 -1.85
C SER A 366 0.53 10.78 -3.17
N THR A 367 -0.76 11.01 -3.44
CA THR A 367 -1.25 11.61 -4.70
C THR A 367 -1.91 12.94 -4.42
N SER A 368 -1.65 13.93 -5.26
CA SER A 368 -2.36 15.21 -5.25
C SER A 368 -3.85 15.05 -5.58
N LEU A 369 -4.68 16.00 -5.14
CA LEU A 369 -6.11 15.97 -5.42
C LEU A 369 -6.43 16.04 -6.93
N ASP A 370 -5.54 16.58 -7.75
CA ASP A 370 -5.66 16.60 -9.22
C ASP A 370 -5.14 15.31 -9.90
N GLY A 371 -4.51 14.39 -9.16
CA GLY A 371 -3.98 13.12 -9.66
C GLY A 371 -2.67 13.21 -10.47
N ARG A 372 -2.04 14.39 -10.56
CA ARG A 372 -0.89 14.63 -11.44
C ARG A 372 0.46 14.69 -10.74
N ARG A 373 0.47 14.79 -9.40
CA ARG A 373 1.68 14.95 -8.61
C ARG A 373 1.71 13.99 -7.44
N PHE A 374 2.90 13.57 -7.05
CA PHE A 374 3.13 12.48 -6.12
C PHE A 374 4.10 12.86 -5.00
N PHE A 375 3.91 12.27 -3.83
CA PHE A 375 4.96 12.16 -2.82
C PHE A 375 5.73 10.86 -2.99
N TYR A 376 7.03 10.94 -2.91
CA TYR A 376 7.91 9.81 -2.68
C TYR A 376 8.02 9.55 -1.17
N VAL A 377 8.37 10.59 -0.43
CA VAL A 377 8.55 10.63 1.02
C VAL A 377 7.34 11.31 1.68
N ASN A 378 6.83 10.72 2.75
CA ASN A 378 5.65 11.20 3.47
C ASN A 378 6.01 11.61 4.92
N PRO A 379 6.56 12.81 5.14
CA PRO A 379 6.94 13.30 6.48
C PRO A 379 5.71 13.64 7.32
N LEU A 380 5.84 13.57 8.65
CA LEU A 380 4.81 14.00 9.59
C LEU A 380 5.07 15.41 10.14
N GLN A 381 6.16 16.01 9.75
CA GLN A 381 6.48 17.42 10.03
C GLN A 381 7.34 18.01 8.92
N VAL A 382 6.96 19.18 8.43
CA VAL A 382 7.74 20.03 7.52
C VAL A 382 7.82 21.42 8.13
N ARG A 383 9.03 21.89 8.48
CA ARG A 383 9.25 23.19 9.16
C ARG A 383 9.28 24.37 8.20
N SER A 384 9.54 24.14 6.92
CA SER A 384 9.67 25.18 5.91
C SER A 384 9.15 24.71 4.58
N ALA A 385 8.50 25.61 3.84
CA ALA A 385 8.10 25.37 2.46
C ALA A 385 9.30 25.23 1.48
N ARG A 386 10.53 25.54 1.93
CA ARG A 386 11.74 25.43 1.11
C ARG A 386 12.26 23.99 1.15
N GLU A 387 12.68 23.50 0.00
CA GLU A 387 13.35 22.21 -0.08
C GLU A 387 14.69 22.25 0.69
N THR A 388 14.90 21.24 1.53
CA THR A 388 16.16 20.97 2.21
C THR A 388 16.71 19.63 1.71
N ARG A 389 17.96 19.30 2.08
CA ARG A 389 18.52 17.96 1.76
C ARG A 389 17.69 16.81 2.33
N ALA A 390 17.00 17.05 3.45
CA ALA A 390 16.14 16.06 4.09
C ALA A 390 14.83 15.81 3.32
N ASN A 391 14.42 16.72 2.43
CA ASN A 391 13.18 16.60 1.66
C ASN A 391 13.40 16.69 0.14
N GLN A 392 14.60 16.37 -0.35
CA GLN A 392 14.94 16.39 -1.78
C GLN A 392 14.06 15.50 -2.65
N ARG A 393 13.46 14.42 -2.08
CA ARG A 393 12.52 13.54 -2.78
C ARG A 393 11.06 13.97 -2.61
N GLY A 394 10.80 15.26 -2.42
CA GLY A 394 9.45 15.84 -2.43
C GLY A 394 8.81 16.05 -1.07
N GLY A 395 9.58 16.02 0.04
CA GLY A 395 9.03 16.15 1.39
C GLY A 395 8.34 17.49 1.70
N ALA A 396 8.56 18.57 0.93
CA ALA A 396 7.87 19.86 1.09
C ALA A 396 6.68 20.03 0.13
N GLY A 397 6.58 19.21 -0.89
CA GLY A 397 5.52 19.26 -1.90
C GLY A 397 5.59 18.07 -2.86
N ARG A 398 4.47 17.82 -3.52
CA ARG A 398 4.39 16.74 -4.52
C ARG A 398 5.05 17.14 -5.83
N ARG A 399 5.61 16.16 -6.55
CA ARG A 399 6.24 16.34 -7.86
C ARG A 399 5.51 15.54 -8.94
N GLU A 400 5.59 16.01 -10.19
CA GLU A 400 5.00 15.31 -11.32
C GLU A 400 5.67 13.97 -11.59
N TRP A 401 6.98 13.88 -11.40
CA TRP A 401 7.78 12.68 -11.61
C TRP A 401 9.09 12.72 -10.82
N PHE A 402 9.78 11.57 -10.79
CA PHE A 402 11.07 11.38 -10.10
C PHE A 402 12.06 10.69 -11.04
N GLU A 403 13.35 10.89 -10.82
CA GLU A 403 14.40 10.14 -11.51
C GLU A 403 14.30 8.63 -11.18
N CYS A 404 14.09 8.30 -9.90
CA CYS A 404 13.66 6.98 -9.44
C CYS A 404 12.14 6.98 -9.30
N ALA A 405 11.43 6.62 -10.34
CA ALA A 405 9.98 6.79 -10.42
C ALA A 405 9.19 5.58 -9.88
N CYS A 406 9.73 4.83 -8.93
CA CYS A 406 9.09 3.62 -8.41
C CYS A 406 7.69 3.87 -7.81
N CYS A 407 7.45 5.03 -7.16
CA CYS A 407 6.22 5.31 -6.44
C CYS A 407 5.00 5.62 -7.33
N PRO A 408 5.07 6.50 -8.36
CA PRO A 408 3.90 6.84 -9.17
C PRO A 408 3.21 5.62 -9.81
N PRO A 409 3.87 4.73 -10.57
CA PRO A 409 3.20 3.57 -11.14
C PRO A 409 2.77 2.55 -10.07
N ASN A 410 3.45 2.50 -8.91
CA ASN A 410 3.03 1.67 -7.78
C ASN A 410 1.70 2.17 -7.17
N ILE A 411 1.49 3.50 -7.10
CA ILE A 411 0.21 4.11 -6.72
C ILE A 411 -0.88 3.73 -7.73
N MET A 412 -0.58 3.85 -9.03
CA MET A 412 -1.52 3.54 -10.11
C MET A 412 -2.05 2.11 -9.99
N ARG A 413 -1.16 1.12 -9.81
CA ARG A 413 -1.57 -0.29 -9.72
C ARG A 413 -2.39 -0.60 -8.47
N LEU A 414 -2.08 0.01 -7.30
CA LEU A 414 -2.87 -0.22 -6.09
C LEU A 414 -4.27 0.43 -6.21
N LEU A 415 -4.39 1.62 -6.78
CA LEU A 415 -5.69 2.25 -7.00
C LEU A 415 -6.55 1.46 -7.99
N SER A 416 -5.97 0.94 -9.07
CA SER A 416 -6.69 0.09 -10.04
C SER A 416 -7.18 -1.22 -9.44
N SER A 417 -6.44 -1.78 -8.46
CA SER A 417 -6.78 -3.04 -7.78
C SER A 417 -7.41 -2.87 -6.40
N LEU A 418 -7.81 -1.67 -5.99
CA LEU A 418 -8.24 -1.38 -4.62
C LEU A 418 -9.44 -2.23 -4.16
N ASN A 419 -10.35 -2.54 -5.06
CA ASN A 419 -11.51 -3.40 -4.80
C ASN A 419 -11.12 -4.82 -4.34
N HIS A 420 -9.92 -5.31 -4.61
CA HIS A 420 -9.43 -6.62 -4.17
C HIS A 420 -9.19 -6.72 -2.64
N TYR A 421 -9.14 -5.58 -1.93
CA TYR A 421 -8.79 -5.51 -0.49
C TYR A 421 -9.98 -5.20 0.42
N LEU A 422 -11.22 -5.23 -0.10
CA LEU A 422 -12.40 -4.75 0.63
C LEU A 422 -13.16 -5.84 1.36
N ALA A 423 -13.27 -7.02 0.76
CA ALA A 423 -14.04 -8.13 1.28
C ALA A 423 -13.45 -9.48 0.90
N THR A 424 -13.83 -10.51 1.65
CA THR A 424 -13.46 -11.91 1.41
C THR A 424 -14.67 -12.81 1.64
N VAL A 425 -14.52 -14.07 1.25
CA VAL A 425 -15.46 -15.13 1.59
C VAL A 425 -14.74 -16.29 2.27
N ASP A 426 -15.51 -17.06 3.04
CA ASP A 426 -15.18 -18.43 3.47
C ASP A 426 -16.40 -19.33 3.29
N ASP A 427 -16.28 -20.61 3.60
CA ASP A 427 -17.38 -21.59 3.46
C ASP A 427 -18.63 -21.19 4.26
N THR A 428 -18.50 -20.28 5.23
CA THR A 428 -19.55 -19.89 6.14
C THR A 428 -20.16 -18.55 5.86
N GLY A 429 -19.49 -17.66 5.11
CA GLY A 429 -20.00 -16.32 4.92
C GLY A 429 -19.10 -15.33 4.15
N VAL A 430 -19.42 -14.06 4.34
CA VAL A 430 -18.75 -12.90 3.72
C VAL A 430 -18.18 -12.03 4.84
N GLN A 431 -16.93 -11.60 4.70
CA GLN A 431 -16.28 -10.69 5.65
C GLN A 431 -16.03 -9.34 4.97
N LEU A 432 -16.46 -8.26 5.64
CA LEU A 432 -16.22 -6.88 5.23
C LEU A 432 -15.02 -6.31 5.99
N HIS A 433 -13.97 -5.96 5.26
CA HIS A 433 -12.69 -5.46 5.81
C HIS A 433 -12.59 -3.94 5.75
N GLN A 434 -13.06 -3.35 4.64
CA GLN A 434 -13.06 -1.91 4.42
C GLN A 434 -14.47 -1.45 4.02
N TYR A 435 -14.86 -0.26 4.47
CA TYR A 435 -16.19 0.27 4.20
C TYR A 435 -16.16 1.27 3.05
N VAL A 436 -16.95 0.97 2.02
CA VAL A 436 -17.12 1.81 0.82
C VAL A 436 -18.56 1.71 0.34
N SER A 437 -19.04 2.70 -0.39
CA SER A 437 -20.31 2.57 -1.12
C SER A 437 -20.10 1.76 -2.40
N GLY A 438 -20.87 0.68 -2.54
CA GLY A 438 -20.73 -0.23 -3.68
C GLY A 438 -21.46 -1.54 -3.53
N THR A 439 -21.18 -2.45 -4.44
CA THR A 439 -21.81 -3.77 -4.55
C THR A 439 -20.80 -4.89 -4.34
N ILE A 440 -21.19 -5.91 -3.58
CA ILE A 440 -20.44 -7.17 -3.45
C ILE A 440 -21.33 -8.30 -3.94
N ARG A 441 -20.81 -9.10 -4.88
CA ARG A 441 -21.43 -10.31 -5.45
C ARG A 441 -20.48 -11.47 -5.26
N THR A 442 -20.95 -12.57 -4.69
CA THR A 442 -20.04 -13.66 -4.30
C THR A 442 -20.25 -14.93 -5.11
N ALA A 443 -21.07 -14.88 -6.16
CA ALA A 443 -21.32 -16.02 -7.02
C ALA A 443 -20.02 -16.59 -7.62
N GLY A 444 -19.77 -17.88 -7.39
CA GLY A 444 -18.56 -18.56 -7.86
C GLY A 444 -17.28 -18.29 -7.07
N ALA A 445 -17.34 -17.54 -5.95
CA ALA A 445 -16.15 -17.20 -5.14
C ALA A 445 -15.78 -18.24 -4.07
N GLY A 446 -16.47 -19.38 -4.01
CA GLY A 446 -16.22 -20.46 -3.04
C GLY A 446 -16.80 -20.20 -1.65
N GLY A 447 -17.84 -19.40 -1.57
CA GLY A 447 -18.66 -19.13 -0.38
C GLY A 447 -20.15 -19.12 -0.72
N PRO A 448 -21.04 -18.54 0.12
CA PRO A 448 -22.46 -18.41 -0.21
C PRO A 448 -22.64 -17.45 -1.40
N ASP A 449 -23.52 -17.79 -2.34
CA ASP A 449 -23.86 -16.92 -3.47
C ASP A 449 -24.86 -15.87 -3.02
N VAL A 450 -24.38 -14.66 -2.79
CA VAL A 450 -25.17 -13.54 -2.25
C VAL A 450 -24.84 -12.21 -2.95
N VAL A 451 -25.74 -11.24 -2.82
CA VAL A 451 -25.52 -9.86 -3.29
C VAL A 451 -25.75 -8.90 -2.13
N LEU A 452 -24.74 -8.08 -1.85
CA LEU A 452 -24.77 -7.03 -0.84
C LEU A 452 -24.63 -5.66 -1.48
N GLN A 453 -25.45 -4.71 -1.02
CA GLN A 453 -25.32 -3.29 -1.33
C GLN A 453 -24.82 -2.55 -0.08
N LEU A 454 -23.72 -1.86 -0.20
CA LEU A 454 -23.15 -1.03 0.86
C LEU A 454 -23.38 0.44 0.54
N ARG A 455 -23.82 1.21 1.55
CA ARG A 455 -24.05 2.66 1.44
C ARG A 455 -23.41 3.36 2.62
N THR A 456 -22.50 4.29 2.34
CA THR A 456 -21.77 5.04 3.37
C THR A 456 -21.09 6.28 2.78
N ASP A 457 -20.96 7.32 3.59
CA ASP A 457 -20.09 8.48 3.31
C ASP A 457 -18.73 8.37 4.02
N TYR A 458 -18.32 7.15 4.36
CA TYR A 458 -17.02 6.89 5.00
C TYR A 458 -15.85 7.40 4.14
N PRO A 459 -14.84 8.09 4.68
CA PRO A 459 -14.52 8.30 6.10
C PRO A 459 -15.11 9.59 6.71
N TRP A 460 -16.04 10.26 6.03
CA TRP A 460 -16.63 11.51 6.50
C TRP A 460 -17.75 11.31 7.52
N ASP A 461 -18.46 10.20 7.41
CA ASP A 461 -19.50 9.75 8.33
C ASP A 461 -19.22 8.32 8.80
N GLY A 462 -19.68 7.97 10.01
CA GLY A 462 -19.48 6.66 10.62
C GLY A 462 -20.57 5.64 10.30
N ARG A 463 -21.65 6.07 9.61
CA ARG A 463 -22.74 5.18 9.26
C ARG A 463 -22.43 4.35 8.03
N VAL A 464 -22.62 3.03 8.16
CA VAL A 464 -22.52 2.07 7.06
C VAL A 464 -23.79 1.24 7.06
N ASP A 465 -24.57 1.32 6.00
CA ASP A 465 -25.74 0.46 5.77
C ASP A 465 -25.34 -0.66 4.80
N VAL A 466 -25.48 -1.92 5.23
CA VAL A 466 -25.29 -3.12 4.42
C VAL A 466 -26.66 -3.73 4.18
N VAL A 467 -27.12 -3.72 2.95
CA VAL A 467 -28.42 -4.27 2.53
C VAL A 467 -28.19 -5.60 1.80
N VAL A 468 -28.88 -6.63 2.22
CA VAL A 468 -28.89 -7.92 1.53
C VAL A 468 -29.86 -7.85 0.36
N ASP A 469 -29.35 -7.82 -0.86
CA ASP A 469 -30.15 -7.71 -2.09
C ASP A 469 -30.59 -9.10 -2.55
N ASP A 470 -29.63 -10.04 -2.64
CA ASP A 470 -29.89 -11.45 -2.82
C ASP A 470 -29.33 -12.23 -1.61
N PRO A 471 -30.21 -12.91 -0.85
CA PRO A 471 -29.80 -13.61 0.37
C PRO A 471 -29.20 -15.00 0.09
N GLY A 472 -29.21 -15.49 -1.15
CA GLY A 472 -28.87 -16.86 -1.46
C GLY A 472 -29.82 -17.90 -0.86
N ALA A 473 -29.42 -19.17 -0.97
CA ALA A 473 -30.29 -20.29 -0.62
C ALA A 473 -30.09 -20.87 0.79
N GLN A 474 -29.04 -20.46 1.53
CA GLN A 474 -28.64 -21.06 2.81
C GLN A 474 -28.48 -20.01 3.92
N ASP A 475 -28.31 -20.49 5.17
CA ASP A 475 -27.86 -19.64 6.24
C ASP A 475 -26.38 -19.31 6.09
N TRP A 476 -26.02 -18.06 6.24
CA TRP A 476 -24.64 -17.63 6.17
C TRP A 476 -24.30 -16.52 7.17
N THR A 477 -23.01 -16.26 7.36
CA THR A 477 -22.50 -15.30 8.31
C THR A 477 -22.01 -14.03 7.60
N LEU A 478 -22.48 -12.87 8.03
CA LEU A 478 -21.89 -11.59 7.70
C LEU A 478 -20.90 -11.22 8.80
N GLY A 479 -19.62 -11.18 8.45
CA GLY A 479 -18.52 -10.75 9.32
C GLY A 479 -18.25 -9.25 9.13
N LEU A 480 -18.42 -8.46 10.18
CA LEU A 480 -18.23 -7.01 10.15
C LEU A 480 -17.00 -6.64 10.95
N ARG A 481 -16.01 -6.01 10.29
CA ARG A 481 -14.87 -5.47 11.03
C ARG A 481 -15.30 -4.24 11.84
N VAL A 482 -14.97 -4.23 13.11
CA VAL A 482 -15.11 -3.05 13.96
C VAL A 482 -13.72 -2.46 14.14
N PRO A 483 -13.42 -1.28 13.55
CA PRO A 483 -12.10 -0.66 13.65
C PRO A 483 -11.65 -0.44 15.08
N ALA A 484 -10.37 -0.67 15.37
CA ALA A 484 -9.83 -0.54 16.72
C ALA A 484 -9.92 0.89 17.29
N TRP A 485 -10.01 1.90 16.42
CA TRP A 485 -10.15 3.30 16.81
C TRP A 485 -11.57 3.70 17.24
N SER A 486 -12.61 2.93 16.89
CA SER A 486 -14.00 3.24 17.23
C SER A 486 -14.36 2.68 18.60
N ALA A 487 -14.45 3.57 19.60
CA ALA A 487 -14.72 3.20 20.99
C ALA A 487 -16.19 2.81 21.20
N ASP A 488 -17.11 3.63 20.66
CA ASP A 488 -18.56 3.45 20.78
C ASP A 488 -19.17 3.05 19.44
N THR A 489 -18.96 1.80 19.05
CA THR A 489 -19.59 1.22 17.86
C THR A 489 -20.96 0.65 18.21
N ARG A 490 -21.97 0.90 17.38
CA ARG A 490 -23.27 0.24 17.46
C ARG A 490 -23.56 -0.51 16.19
N ILE A 491 -24.16 -1.68 16.31
CA ILE A 491 -24.60 -2.49 15.16
C ILE A 491 -26.08 -2.80 15.34
N GLY A 492 -26.86 -2.58 14.30
CA GLY A 492 -28.29 -2.87 14.27
C GLY A 492 -28.66 -3.76 13.09
N LEU A 493 -29.67 -4.61 13.28
CA LEU A 493 -30.28 -5.42 12.22
C LEU A 493 -31.76 -5.05 12.12
N ASN A 494 -32.18 -4.53 10.97
CA ASN A 494 -33.57 -4.09 10.72
C ASN A 494 -34.11 -3.14 11.82
N GLY A 495 -33.23 -2.30 12.37
CA GLY A 495 -33.56 -1.34 13.42
C GLY A 495 -33.48 -1.88 14.86
N ALA A 496 -33.23 -3.17 15.06
CA ALA A 496 -32.97 -3.74 16.37
C ALA A 496 -31.46 -3.80 16.63
N GLU A 497 -31.03 -3.35 17.82
CA GLU A 497 -29.62 -3.37 18.23
C GLU A 497 -29.12 -4.80 18.42
N LEU A 498 -27.89 -5.06 17.97
CA LEU A 498 -27.20 -6.33 18.12
C LEU A 498 -26.08 -6.22 19.18
N PRO A 499 -25.77 -7.31 19.90
CA PRO A 499 -24.60 -7.37 20.76
C PRO A 499 -23.30 -7.14 19.97
N LEU A 500 -22.37 -6.41 20.55
CA LEU A 500 -21.05 -6.15 19.97
C LEU A 500 -20.05 -7.26 20.39
N ASP A 501 -20.42 -8.51 20.19
CA ASP A 501 -19.54 -9.64 20.51
C ASP A 501 -18.60 -9.94 19.34
N ARG A 502 -17.31 -9.71 19.54
CA ARG A 502 -16.29 -10.02 18.54
C ARG A 502 -15.91 -11.49 18.63
N ASP A 503 -15.79 -12.14 17.48
CA ASP A 503 -15.23 -13.48 17.41
C ASP A 503 -13.70 -13.45 17.70
N ARG A 504 -13.07 -14.63 17.75
CA ARG A 504 -11.63 -14.76 18.00
C ARG A 504 -10.76 -14.08 16.94
N ARG A 505 -11.31 -13.77 15.76
CA ARG A 505 -10.62 -13.08 14.65
C ARG A 505 -10.82 -11.57 14.70
N GLY A 506 -11.69 -11.07 15.59
CA GLY A 506 -11.96 -9.64 15.79
C GLY A 506 -13.14 -9.09 15.01
N TYR A 507 -13.98 -9.94 14.39
CA TYR A 507 -15.19 -9.54 13.67
C TYR A 507 -16.43 -9.70 14.52
N VAL A 508 -17.42 -8.86 14.31
CA VAL A 508 -18.79 -9.12 14.77
C VAL A 508 -19.48 -9.97 13.71
N ALA A 509 -19.82 -11.21 14.09
CA ALA A 509 -20.39 -12.22 13.21
C ALA A 509 -21.92 -12.31 13.37
N VAL A 510 -22.65 -12.02 12.29
CA VAL A 510 -24.12 -12.12 12.27
C VAL A 510 -24.51 -13.30 11.40
N ARG A 511 -24.85 -14.44 12.02
CA ARG A 511 -25.30 -15.65 11.32
C ARG A 511 -26.81 -15.78 11.36
N ARG A 512 -27.44 -15.96 10.20
CA ARG A 512 -28.88 -16.20 10.11
C ARG A 512 -29.31 -16.67 8.72
N ARG A 513 -30.60 -17.02 8.60
CA ARG A 513 -31.30 -17.08 7.32
C ARG A 513 -31.66 -15.66 6.92
N TRP A 514 -30.93 -15.13 5.95
CA TRP A 514 -31.16 -13.79 5.42
C TRP A 514 -32.39 -13.73 4.52
N ARG A 515 -32.96 -12.53 4.38
CA ARG A 515 -34.04 -12.20 3.46
C ARG A 515 -33.63 -11.00 2.63
N ALA A 516 -34.12 -10.94 1.39
CA ALA A 516 -33.97 -9.74 0.57
C ALA A 516 -34.54 -8.52 1.31
N GLY A 517 -33.76 -7.43 1.34
CA GLY A 517 -34.08 -6.21 2.09
C GLY A 517 -33.65 -6.23 3.57
N ASP A 518 -33.14 -7.32 4.12
CA ASP A 518 -32.52 -7.28 5.45
C ASP A 518 -31.38 -6.24 5.44
N LYS A 519 -31.36 -5.39 6.46
CA LYS A 519 -30.36 -4.31 6.57
C LYS A 519 -29.59 -4.36 7.87
N VAL A 520 -28.27 -4.44 7.76
CA VAL A 520 -27.36 -4.23 8.88
C VAL A 520 -26.83 -2.82 8.83
N THR A 521 -26.94 -2.10 9.93
CA THR A 521 -26.38 -0.75 10.07
C THR A 521 -25.25 -0.81 11.08
N VAL A 522 -24.07 -0.35 10.70
CA VAL A 522 -22.91 -0.12 11.58
C VAL A 522 -22.80 1.38 11.81
N GLU A 523 -22.72 1.81 13.05
CA GLU A 523 -22.49 3.20 13.45
C GLU A 523 -21.17 3.26 14.21
N LEU A 524 -20.16 3.85 13.56
CA LEU A 524 -18.81 4.03 14.10
C LEU A 524 -18.70 5.39 14.81
N ASP A 525 -17.98 5.45 15.93
CA ASP A 525 -17.73 6.69 16.63
C ASP A 525 -16.75 7.59 15.85
N MET A 526 -17.26 8.64 15.25
CA MET A 526 -16.48 9.63 14.50
C MET A 526 -16.13 10.87 15.32
N SER A 527 -16.19 10.80 16.63
CA SER A 527 -15.76 11.91 17.51
C SER A 527 -14.26 12.18 17.32
N PRO A 528 -13.87 13.45 17.17
CA PRO A 528 -12.45 13.80 17.17
C PRO A 528 -11.77 13.38 18.49
N ARG A 529 -10.55 12.85 18.40
CA ARG A 529 -9.80 12.38 19.58
C ARG A 529 -8.35 12.80 19.53
N LEU A 530 -7.74 12.87 20.70
CA LEU A 530 -6.30 13.08 20.87
C LEU A 530 -5.59 11.72 21.00
N VAL A 531 -4.47 11.61 20.31
CA VAL A 531 -3.58 10.47 20.39
C VAL A 531 -2.25 10.89 20.99
N ALA A 532 -1.78 10.16 21.98
CA ALA A 532 -0.46 10.35 22.59
C ALA A 532 0.55 9.35 22.00
N PRO A 533 1.81 9.76 21.79
CA PRO A 533 2.86 8.84 21.36
C PRO A 533 3.29 7.94 22.52
N HIS A 534 3.84 6.77 22.21
CA HIS A 534 4.52 5.95 23.19
C HIS A 534 5.71 6.73 23.81
N LEU A 535 5.93 6.61 25.11
CA LEU A 535 6.92 7.40 25.86
C LEU A 535 8.37 7.21 25.38
N ARG A 536 8.67 6.10 24.67
CA ARG A 536 9.98 5.85 24.09
C ARG A 536 10.21 6.55 22.74
N ILE A 537 9.20 7.19 22.16
CA ILE A 537 9.37 7.99 20.94
C ILE A 537 9.80 9.39 21.36
N ASP A 538 11.10 9.56 21.58
CA ASP A 538 11.66 10.79 22.12
C ASP A 538 11.36 12.03 21.27
N ALA A 539 11.32 11.90 19.96
CA ALA A 539 11.15 13.01 19.03
C ALA A 539 9.78 13.72 19.14
N VAL A 540 8.76 13.05 19.70
CA VAL A 540 7.40 13.58 19.86
C VAL A 540 6.90 13.50 21.31
N ARG A 541 7.80 13.32 22.26
CA ARG A 541 7.47 13.32 23.70
C ARG A 541 6.82 14.64 24.09
N GLY A 542 5.67 14.58 24.74
CA GLY A 542 4.90 15.77 25.14
C GLY A 542 4.08 16.40 24.01
N CYS A 543 4.03 15.77 22.83
CA CYS A 543 3.14 16.15 21.75
C CYS A 543 1.87 15.30 21.75
N LEU A 544 0.83 15.79 21.08
CA LEU A 544 -0.40 15.08 20.78
C LEU A 544 -0.70 15.19 19.29
N ALA A 545 -1.39 14.19 18.74
CA ALA A 545 -1.93 14.24 17.39
C ALA A 545 -3.48 14.22 17.45
N VAL A 546 -4.11 14.75 16.41
CA VAL A 546 -5.56 14.78 16.27
C VAL A 546 -5.96 13.71 15.27
N GLU A 547 -6.93 12.87 15.62
CA GLU A 547 -7.57 11.89 14.72
C GLU A 547 -9.09 12.05 14.73
N ARG A 548 -9.72 11.69 13.61
CA ARG A 548 -11.16 11.55 13.49
C ARG A 548 -11.49 10.37 12.57
N GLY A 549 -12.23 9.39 13.08
CA GLY A 549 -12.42 8.13 12.36
C GLY A 549 -11.05 7.51 12.00
N PRO A 550 -10.83 7.03 10.75
CA PRO A 550 -9.55 6.49 10.31
C PRO A 550 -8.50 7.56 9.99
N LEU A 551 -8.90 8.85 9.93
CA LEU A 551 -8.08 9.95 9.44
C LEU A 551 -7.21 10.56 10.53
N VAL A 552 -5.92 10.62 10.27
CA VAL A 552 -4.96 11.48 10.97
C VAL A 552 -5.11 12.91 10.44
N HIS A 553 -5.06 13.90 11.32
CA HIS A 553 -5.13 15.32 10.96
C HIS A 553 -3.79 16.01 11.21
N CYS A 554 -3.54 17.09 10.49
CA CYS A 554 -2.35 17.92 10.63
C CYS A 554 -2.71 19.39 10.59
N LEU A 555 -1.85 20.22 11.15
CA LEU A 555 -1.89 21.67 11.00
C LEU A 555 -1.02 22.07 9.81
N GLU A 556 -1.52 22.99 8.98
CA GLU A 556 -0.73 23.66 7.93
C GLU A 556 -0.54 25.15 8.27
N GLN A 557 0.61 25.70 7.91
CA GLN A 557 0.89 27.14 8.10
C GLN A 557 -0.16 28.03 7.41
N ALA A 558 -0.70 27.56 6.26
CA ALA A 558 -1.73 28.30 5.51
C ALA A 558 -3.05 28.48 6.24
N ASP A 559 -3.30 27.74 7.30
CA ASP A 559 -4.55 27.80 8.09
C ASP A 559 -4.37 28.64 9.37
N LEU A 560 -3.17 29.18 9.61
CA LEU A 560 -2.88 29.99 10.79
C LEU A 560 -3.11 31.48 10.50
N PRO A 561 -3.49 32.27 11.51
CA PRO A 561 -3.61 33.71 11.38
C PRO A 561 -2.26 34.38 11.00
N ASP A 562 -2.33 35.54 10.36
CA ASP A 562 -1.15 36.33 10.00
C ASP A 562 -0.24 36.57 11.20
N GLY A 563 1.06 36.37 11.02
CA GLY A 563 2.09 36.56 12.05
C GLY A 563 2.15 35.45 13.12
N VAL A 564 1.44 34.34 12.91
CA VAL A 564 1.57 33.11 13.73
C VAL A 564 2.40 32.09 12.99
N GLU A 565 3.52 31.70 13.55
CA GLU A 565 4.37 30.64 13.02
C GLU A 565 3.92 29.27 13.59
N LEU A 566 3.88 28.26 12.75
CA LEU A 566 3.44 26.91 13.13
C LEU A 566 4.30 26.30 14.25
N ASP A 567 5.59 26.64 14.31
CA ASP A 567 6.50 26.16 15.35
C ASP A 567 6.22 26.79 16.75
N ASP A 568 5.52 27.91 16.79
CA ASP A 568 5.12 28.57 18.05
C ASP A 568 3.77 28.06 18.58
N VAL A 569 3.05 27.25 17.80
CA VAL A 569 1.73 26.73 18.16
C VAL A 569 1.82 25.52 19.10
N ARG A 570 0.95 25.51 20.10
CA ARG A 570 0.74 24.41 21.03
C ARG A 570 -0.74 24.12 21.18
N LEU A 571 -1.12 22.86 21.42
CA LEU A 571 -2.49 22.54 21.82
C LEU A 571 -2.75 23.04 23.24
N ALA A 572 -3.89 23.68 23.46
CA ALA A 572 -4.35 24.04 24.80
C ALA A 572 -4.47 22.80 25.70
N ALA A 573 -4.43 22.98 27.02
CA ALA A 573 -4.58 21.89 27.98
C ALA A 573 -5.92 21.15 27.80
N ASP A 574 -6.97 21.90 27.45
CA ASP A 574 -8.26 21.39 26.99
C ASP A 574 -8.54 21.99 25.59
N PRO A 575 -8.23 21.26 24.52
CA PRO A 575 -8.27 21.81 23.17
C PRO A 575 -9.67 21.89 22.56
N ASP A 576 -10.73 21.36 23.20
CA ASP A 576 -12.13 21.43 22.77
C ASP A 576 -12.31 21.04 21.29
N LEU A 577 -12.08 19.78 20.99
CA LEU A 577 -12.07 19.28 19.61
C LEU A 577 -13.48 19.27 19.01
N THR A 578 -13.67 19.92 17.87
CA THR A 578 -14.95 19.98 17.16
C THR A 578 -14.78 19.64 15.68
N ALA A 579 -15.50 18.60 15.22
CA ALA A 579 -15.55 18.26 13.80
C ALA A 579 -16.31 19.33 13.02
N THR A 580 -15.73 19.81 11.92
CA THR A 580 -16.27 20.91 11.11
C THR A 580 -16.25 20.52 9.63
N PRO A 581 -17.40 20.23 9.01
CA PRO A 581 -17.49 20.01 7.57
C PRO A 581 -17.03 21.25 6.80
N ARG A 582 -16.13 21.08 5.84
CA ARG A 582 -15.59 22.14 4.98
C ARG A 582 -15.66 21.70 3.51
N PRO A 583 -16.86 21.83 2.90
CA PRO A 583 -17.07 21.49 1.48
C PRO A 583 -16.28 22.41 0.53
N ASP A 584 -15.90 23.59 1.00
CA ASP A 584 -15.12 24.61 0.30
C ASP A 584 -13.60 24.38 0.34
N LEU A 585 -13.12 23.47 1.16
CA LEU A 585 -11.70 23.28 1.44
C LEU A 585 -11.21 21.93 0.91
N LEU A 586 -10.09 21.92 0.15
CA LEU A 586 -9.35 20.71 -0.27
C LEU A 586 -10.22 19.63 -0.95
N GLY A 587 -11.21 20.08 -1.74
CA GLY A 587 -12.12 19.18 -2.45
C GLY A 587 -13.27 18.64 -1.60
N GLY A 588 -13.49 19.21 -0.41
CA GLY A 588 -14.51 18.78 0.56
C GLY A 588 -13.93 17.85 1.62
N VAL A 589 -13.74 18.35 2.83
CA VAL A 589 -13.20 17.58 3.96
C VAL A 589 -14.00 17.84 5.23
N VAL A 590 -13.86 16.96 6.21
CA VAL A 590 -14.21 17.25 7.60
C VAL A 590 -12.93 17.59 8.33
N ALA A 591 -12.74 18.87 8.64
CA ALA A 591 -11.62 19.37 9.45
C ALA A 591 -11.97 19.28 10.94
N VAL A 592 -10.97 19.39 11.80
CA VAL A 592 -11.14 19.45 13.25
C VAL A 592 -10.66 20.80 13.74
N ARG A 593 -11.58 21.56 14.39
CA ARG A 593 -11.21 22.74 15.14
C ARG A 593 -10.69 22.35 16.50
N ALA A 594 -9.66 23.08 16.97
CA ALA A 594 -9.08 22.90 18.28
C ALA A 594 -8.67 24.26 18.88
N ARG A 595 -8.72 24.39 20.20
CA ARG A 595 -8.09 25.53 20.87
C ARG A 595 -6.60 25.31 20.99
N GLY A 596 -5.84 26.32 20.65
CA GLY A 596 -4.38 26.37 20.78
C GLY A 596 -3.89 27.59 21.52
N VAL A 597 -2.60 27.57 21.76
CA VAL A 597 -1.86 28.69 22.37
C VAL A 597 -0.64 28.98 21.54
N VAL A 598 -0.42 30.24 21.19
CA VAL A 598 0.81 30.70 20.57
C VAL A 598 1.75 31.16 21.68
N ARG A 599 2.95 30.62 21.67
CA ARG A 599 4.07 31.05 22.50
C ARG A 599 5.23 31.40 21.57
N PRO A 600 5.41 32.68 21.21
CA PRO A 600 6.49 33.08 20.33
C PRO A 600 7.84 32.64 20.87
N THR A 601 8.62 32.01 20.03
CA THR A 601 9.97 31.59 20.38
C THR A 601 10.86 32.84 20.49
N THR A 602 11.44 33.10 21.66
CA THR A 602 12.44 34.15 21.80
C THR A 602 13.69 33.81 21.00
N SER A 603 14.22 34.78 20.26
CA SER A 603 15.48 34.58 19.54
C SER A 603 16.61 34.44 20.56
N TRP A 604 17.20 33.28 20.65
CA TRP A 604 18.38 33.01 21.45
C TRP A 604 19.63 33.06 20.57
N SER A 605 20.72 33.61 21.10
CA SER A 605 22.02 33.57 20.43
C SER A 605 22.69 32.19 20.48
N TRP A 606 22.12 31.28 21.26
CA TRP A 606 22.54 29.89 21.47
C TRP A 606 21.32 28.99 21.51
N PRO A 607 21.36 27.77 20.93
CA PRO A 607 20.21 26.89 20.89
C PRO A 607 19.66 26.41 22.24
N TYR A 608 20.37 26.69 23.31
CA TYR A 608 20.03 26.28 24.66
C TYR A 608 20.02 27.48 25.58
N GLY A 609 19.08 27.55 26.54
CA GLY A 609 18.98 28.62 27.52
C GLY A 609 18.42 28.12 28.86
N PRO A 610 18.36 28.98 29.89
CA PRO A 610 17.73 28.65 31.15
C PRO A 610 16.28 28.18 30.93
N ALA A 611 15.85 27.16 31.66
CA ALA A 611 14.49 26.59 31.51
C ALA A 611 13.40 27.67 31.74
N ALA A 612 13.61 28.63 32.61
CA ALA A 612 12.68 29.74 32.86
C ALA A 612 12.66 30.82 31.75
N ALA A 613 13.64 30.85 30.84
CA ALA A 613 13.68 31.84 29.76
C ALA A 613 12.83 31.46 28.54
N GLY A 614 12.44 30.18 28.41
CA GLY A 614 11.58 29.70 27.33
C GLY A 614 10.11 30.13 27.43
N ASP A 615 9.66 30.58 28.58
CA ASP A 615 8.26 30.95 28.87
C ASP A 615 8.01 32.48 28.97
N ALA A 616 8.93 33.30 28.53
CA ALA A 616 8.89 34.75 28.74
C ALA A 616 7.89 35.54 27.86
N GLY A 617 7.22 34.90 26.91
CA GLY A 617 6.16 35.51 26.08
C GLY A 617 4.77 35.31 26.68
N THR A 618 3.91 36.37 26.63
CA THR A 618 2.49 36.21 26.97
C THR A 618 1.84 35.22 26.03
N ALA A 619 1.36 34.10 26.59
CA ALA A 619 0.60 33.11 25.85
C ALA A 619 -0.67 33.76 25.26
N ARG A 620 -0.92 33.59 23.98
CA ARG A 620 -2.12 34.08 23.28
C ARG A 620 -2.94 32.89 22.77
N GLU A 621 -4.21 32.90 23.07
CA GLU A 621 -5.11 31.87 22.50
C GLU A 621 -5.24 32.04 20.99
N VAL A 622 -5.41 30.92 20.30
CA VAL A 622 -5.58 30.84 18.86
C VAL A 622 -6.51 29.68 18.51
N ASP A 623 -7.40 29.92 17.59
CA ASP A 623 -8.20 28.85 16.98
C ASP A 623 -7.37 28.13 15.92
N LEU A 624 -7.31 26.81 16.01
CA LEU A 624 -6.59 25.95 15.11
C LEU A 624 -7.56 25.19 14.21
N LEU A 625 -7.19 25.00 12.95
CA LEU A 625 -7.90 24.15 12.00
C LEU A 625 -6.98 23.02 11.57
N ALA A 626 -7.23 21.81 12.04
CA ALA A 626 -6.52 20.62 11.61
C ALA A 626 -7.26 19.99 10.40
N VAL A 627 -6.54 19.84 9.30
CA VAL A 627 -7.05 19.21 8.06
C VAL A 627 -6.60 17.75 7.96
N PRO A 628 -7.32 16.88 7.24
CA PRO A 628 -6.88 15.51 7.05
C PRO A 628 -5.48 15.44 6.41
N TYR A 629 -4.59 14.62 6.98
CA TYR A 629 -3.21 14.48 6.54
C TYR A 629 -3.09 14.11 5.05
N HIS A 630 -4.00 13.30 4.52
CA HIS A 630 -3.98 12.94 3.10
C HIS A 630 -4.15 14.14 2.15
N ALA A 631 -4.72 15.25 2.64
CA ALA A 631 -5.04 16.42 1.83
C ALA A 631 -4.00 17.55 1.93
N TRP A 632 -3.00 17.46 2.82
CA TRP A 632 -2.00 18.51 2.98
C TRP A 632 -1.17 18.76 1.71
N ALA A 633 -0.54 19.93 1.61
CA ALA A 633 0.28 20.39 0.47
C ALA A 633 -0.45 20.42 -0.89
N ASN A 634 -1.78 20.43 -0.94
CA ASN A 634 -2.53 20.64 -2.17
C ASN A 634 -2.76 22.12 -2.49
N ARG A 635 -2.41 23.02 -1.56
CA ARG A 635 -2.43 24.49 -1.72
C ARG A 635 -1.04 25.09 -1.98
N GLY A 636 -0.11 24.28 -2.46
CA GLY A 636 1.29 24.60 -2.68
C GLY A 636 2.20 24.10 -1.53
N PRO A 637 3.54 24.24 -1.69
CA PRO A 637 4.50 23.91 -0.65
C PRO A 637 4.22 24.71 0.64
N ASN A 638 4.16 24.03 1.77
CA ASN A 638 3.73 24.60 3.03
C ASN A 638 4.41 23.91 4.22
N ALA A 639 4.57 24.62 5.35
CA ALA A 639 4.93 23.98 6.61
C ALA A 639 3.73 23.20 7.15
N MET A 640 4.00 22.04 7.73
CA MET A 640 2.96 21.12 8.22
C MET A 640 3.44 20.39 9.48
N ARG A 641 2.49 20.05 10.36
CA ARG A 641 2.77 19.30 11.59
C ARG A 641 1.61 18.38 11.97
N VAL A 642 1.89 17.10 12.19
CA VAL A 642 0.94 16.12 12.76
C VAL A 642 1.01 16.14 14.29
N TRP A 643 2.22 16.05 14.86
CA TRP A 643 2.46 16.04 16.29
C TRP A 643 2.61 17.44 16.84
N VAL A 644 1.64 17.92 17.61
CA VAL A 644 1.59 19.28 18.15
C VAL A 644 1.95 19.26 19.64
N PRO A 645 2.92 20.07 20.11
CA PRO A 645 3.25 20.15 21.53
C PRO A 645 2.05 20.57 22.37
N ARG A 646 1.96 20.10 23.62
CA ARG A 646 0.98 20.62 24.61
C ARG A 646 1.46 21.95 25.19
N ALA A 647 0.47 22.79 25.54
CA ALA A 647 0.71 24.03 26.25
C ALA A 647 1.18 23.79 27.70
#